data_d5b05aea885a94c4b87ce822d2e52879
#
_entry.id   d5b05aea885a94c4b87ce822d2e52879
#
_cell.length_a   1.000
_cell.length_b   1.000
_cell.length_c   1.000
_cell.angle_alpha   90.00
_cell.angle_beta   90.00
_cell.angle_gamma   90.00
#
_symmetry.space_group_name_H-M   'P 1'
#
loop_
_entity.id
_entity.type
_entity.pdbx_description
1 polymer ?
#
loop_
_entity_poly.entity_id
_entity_poly.type
_entity_poly.pdbx_seq_one_letter_code
_entity_poly.pdbx_strand_id
1 'polypeptide(L)'
;AARMLKKQCQEVDIIVGTALIPGKKAPQLISQDMVDVMKAGSVTVDLAAESGGNIAATRCDEVYTTPNGVTCVGYSNMASHLANTASFLLANNFAKLVLAAGPFSTKQQGVFQLDHNDEAVRGCLVVERGELMWPPPALQQPTFVPVPKLEEEKKAPVPVDYEALYRKSAQLYGAGAAGTLALGAASPAPAFSSMLGTFALANVVGYQVVHGVAHSLHSPLMSVTNAISGMTAVGGMLTMGGGLLPSNGSQALAAAAVGMSAVNIGGGFLVTKKMLDMFKRPDDPPEYYHYYAAPAGAFVGGYALAKGLGCAEVDTVASVAAGLCCVGGIGGLSSQKTARMGNVLGMSGVSFGLAATLGMMAPADAGTYGQLALLAGAGGATGYQIAKRVGPTELPQTVAAFHSLVGLAAAGTAAADYLHHMHDPAALDAIRLGSIYLATWIGGITATGSVVAFGKLQGLLKSAPLALPGRDQMNMAAGAASLAALAGFMAQPSPETGLACLGAAALLSGGLGAHMTASIGGADMPVVITVLNSYSGWALCAEGFMLDQPMLTVVGALIGSSGAMLTNVMCDAMNRDIGSVLLGGYGQAAKGPAMEVVGEATVVDNPTVAEYLTDAKKVCIVPGYGLAVAKAQYAIADLVKILSHHGIKVVFGIHPVAGRMPGQLNVLLAEAGVPYDIVEEMEEINEHIDEADVTLVIGANDTINSAAEEDPNSPIAGMPVIQVWKSKRVVVMKRSMASGYAGVDNPVFVKENTDMLLGDAKASVDELLQNVKKHYDDNMMNP
;
A
#
# COMPACT_ATOMS: atom_id res chain seq x y z
N ALA A 1 22.92 -12.76 40.86
CA ALA A 1 21.46 -12.76 41.12
C ALA A 1 21.07 -11.74 42.17
N ALA A 2 21.49 -11.86 43.47
CA ALA A 2 21.10 -11.00 44.57
C ALA A 2 21.33 -9.49 44.31
N ARG A 3 22.52 -9.14 43.74
CA ARG A 3 22.84 -7.73 43.40
C ARG A 3 21.95 -7.15 42.28
N MET A 4 21.53 -7.99 41.36
CA MET A 4 20.62 -7.60 40.27
C MET A 4 19.19 -7.41 40.84
N LEU A 5 18.70 -8.37 41.65
CA LEU A 5 17.38 -8.24 42.29
C LEU A 5 17.31 -7.01 43.18
N LYS A 6 18.36 -6.69 43.97
CA LYS A 6 18.40 -5.49 44.81
C LYS A 6 18.29 -4.18 43.99
N LYS A 7 18.91 -4.15 42.78
CA LYS A 7 18.78 -3.01 41.87
C LYS A 7 17.35 -2.90 41.35
N GLN A 8 16.73 -4.01 40.97
CA GLN A 8 15.34 -4.04 40.51
C GLN A 8 14.37 -3.59 41.58
N CYS A 9 14.58 -4.01 42.86
CA CYS A 9 13.75 -3.56 43.97
C CYS A 9 13.71 -2.04 44.18
N GLN A 10 14.72 -1.30 43.72
CA GLN A 10 14.74 0.16 43.75
C GLN A 10 13.88 0.81 42.67
N GLU A 11 13.62 0.10 41.58
CA GLU A 11 12.94 0.61 40.41
C GLU A 11 11.45 0.22 40.37
N VAL A 12 11.11 -0.97 40.87
CA VAL A 12 9.74 -1.52 40.81
C VAL A 12 8.85 -1.03 41.94
N ASP A 13 7.56 -0.99 41.70
CA ASP A 13 6.54 -0.57 42.67
C ASP A 13 5.79 -1.78 43.23
N ILE A 14 5.75 -2.93 42.54
CA ILE A 14 5.07 -4.16 43.03
C ILE A 14 5.99 -5.36 42.82
N ILE A 15 6.09 -6.21 43.84
CA ILE A 15 6.80 -7.50 43.78
C ILE A 15 5.82 -8.63 44.14
N VAL A 16 5.70 -9.63 43.25
CA VAL A 16 4.88 -10.82 43.51
C VAL A 16 5.80 -12.05 43.61
N GLY A 17 5.85 -12.67 44.77
CA GLY A 17 6.58 -13.91 45.04
C GLY A 17 5.70 -15.13 44.74
N THR A 18 6.14 -15.99 43.80
CA THR A 18 5.36 -17.17 43.35
C THR A 18 6.18 -18.46 43.37
N ALA A 19 7.43 -18.42 43.85
CA ALA A 19 8.31 -19.58 43.81
C ALA A 19 7.93 -20.59 44.89
N LEU A 20 7.34 -21.73 44.51
CA LEU A 20 6.93 -22.80 45.38
C LEU A 20 7.62 -24.12 44.99
N ILE A 21 8.18 -24.82 45.94
CA ILE A 21 8.70 -26.18 45.75
C ILE A 21 7.79 -27.14 46.52
N PRO A 22 7.04 -28.01 45.83
CA PRO A 22 6.11 -28.92 46.50
C PRO A 22 6.77 -29.72 47.61
N GLY A 23 6.19 -29.71 48.81
CA GLY A 23 6.69 -30.47 49.99
C GLY A 23 7.97 -29.93 50.64
N LYS A 24 8.45 -28.74 50.26
CA LYS A 24 9.60 -28.07 50.86
C LYS A 24 9.30 -26.63 51.20
N LYS A 25 10.09 -26.07 52.14
CA LYS A 25 10.03 -24.63 52.44
C LYS A 25 10.32 -23.81 51.20
N ALA A 26 9.55 -22.75 50.95
CA ALA A 26 9.72 -21.86 49.84
C ALA A 26 11.11 -21.19 49.86
N PRO A 27 11.77 -21.03 48.71
CA PRO A 27 13.06 -20.36 48.63
C PRO A 27 12.90 -18.87 48.93
N GLN A 28 13.72 -18.32 49.81
CA GLN A 28 13.77 -16.90 50.07
C GLN A 28 14.54 -16.18 48.98
N LEU A 29 13.84 -15.42 48.15
CA LEU A 29 14.41 -14.72 46.98
C LEU A 29 14.67 -13.25 47.26
N ILE A 30 13.82 -12.60 48.04
CA ILE A 30 13.88 -11.18 48.40
C ILE A 30 14.22 -11.07 49.88
N SER A 31 15.39 -10.58 50.20
CA SER A 31 15.87 -10.37 51.57
C SER A 31 15.32 -9.06 52.14
N GLN A 32 15.39 -8.90 53.46
CA GLN A 32 14.88 -7.69 54.13
C GLN A 32 15.54 -6.43 53.63
N ASP A 33 16.84 -6.43 53.34
CA ASP A 33 17.57 -5.30 52.84
C ASP A 33 17.19 -4.95 51.38
N MET A 34 16.52 -5.83 50.64
CA MET A 34 15.93 -5.57 49.34
C MET A 34 14.54 -4.92 49.46
N VAL A 35 13.76 -5.28 50.47
CA VAL A 35 12.48 -4.62 50.79
C VAL A 35 12.74 -3.21 51.33
N ASP A 36 13.78 -3.03 52.13
CA ASP A 36 14.12 -1.73 52.74
C ASP A 36 14.54 -0.67 51.71
N VAL A 37 14.99 -1.07 50.50
CA VAL A 37 15.36 -0.14 49.44
C VAL A 37 14.23 0.15 48.44
N MET A 38 13.05 -0.46 48.61
CA MET A 38 11.86 -0.17 47.81
C MET A 38 11.31 1.21 48.12
N LYS A 39 10.61 1.78 47.17
CA LYS A 39 9.97 3.10 47.31
C LYS A 39 8.82 3.03 48.34
N ALA A 40 8.62 4.09 49.10
CA ALA A 40 7.44 4.21 49.98
C ALA A 40 6.15 4.16 49.11
N GLY A 41 5.16 3.38 49.56
CA GLY A 41 3.93 3.09 48.82
C GLY A 41 4.01 1.86 47.92
N SER A 42 5.18 1.22 47.79
CA SER A 42 5.31 -0.05 47.04
C SER A 42 4.61 -1.20 47.79
N VAL A 43 4.27 -2.25 47.05
CA VAL A 43 3.55 -3.42 47.55
C VAL A 43 4.32 -4.70 47.26
N THR A 44 4.38 -5.60 48.25
CA THR A 44 4.85 -6.98 48.06
C THR A 44 3.70 -7.96 48.32
N VAL A 45 3.53 -8.92 47.41
CA VAL A 45 2.54 -10.00 47.54
C VAL A 45 3.27 -11.33 47.49
N ASP A 46 3.10 -12.17 48.50
CA ASP A 46 3.80 -13.45 48.58
C ASP A 46 2.81 -14.60 48.56
N LEU A 47 2.69 -15.26 47.42
CA LEU A 47 1.81 -16.42 47.24
C LEU A 47 2.34 -17.69 47.90
N ALA A 48 3.62 -17.71 48.31
CA ALA A 48 4.24 -18.81 49.02
C ALA A 48 4.26 -18.63 50.53
N ALA A 49 3.48 -17.69 51.07
CA ALA A 49 3.45 -17.31 52.50
C ALA A 49 3.23 -18.52 53.44
N GLU A 50 2.32 -19.45 53.11
CA GLU A 50 2.06 -20.68 53.83
C GLU A 50 3.28 -21.61 53.95
N SER A 51 4.11 -21.64 52.90
CA SER A 51 5.31 -22.47 52.82
C SER A 51 6.59 -21.76 53.31
N GLY A 52 6.44 -20.64 54.00
CA GLY A 52 7.52 -19.87 54.60
C GLY A 52 7.97 -18.64 53.80
N GLY A 53 7.33 -18.35 52.69
CA GLY A 53 7.45 -17.12 51.91
C GLY A 53 8.71 -16.97 51.07
N ASN A 54 8.57 -16.25 49.96
CA ASN A 54 9.71 -15.86 49.08
C ASN A 54 10.37 -14.54 49.51
N ILE A 55 9.67 -13.75 50.32
CA ILE A 55 10.05 -12.40 50.73
C ILE A 55 10.25 -12.38 52.24
N ALA A 56 11.41 -11.91 52.69
CA ALA A 56 11.78 -11.94 54.08
C ALA A 56 10.82 -11.17 55.00
N ALA A 57 10.21 -10.14 54.47
CA ALA A 57 9.22 -9.32 55.19
C ALA A 57 7.81 -9.95 55.30
N THR A 58 7.56 -11.09 54.61
CA THR A 58 6.23 -11.73 54.62
C THR A 58 5.87 -12.27 56.01
N ARG A 59 4.65 -11.97 56.44
CA ARG A 59 4.02 -12.59 57.59
C ARG A 59 2.75 -13.35 57.14
N CYS A 60 2.69 -14.63 57.45
CA CYS A 60 1.59 -15.47 56.97
C CYS A 60 0.26 -14.95 57.52
N ASP A 61 -0.73 -14.82 56.63
CA ASP A 61 -2.10 -14.33 56.90
C ASP A 61 -2.21 -12.88 57.41
N GLU A 62 -1.12 -12.08 57.27
CA GLU A 62 -1.14 -10.68 57.68
C GLU A 62 -0.90 -9.76 56.47
N VAL A 63 -1.51 -8.57 56.53
CA VAL A 63 -1.17 -7.42 55.69
C VAL A 63 -0.69 -6.30 56.57
N TYR A 64 0.52 -5.85 56.40
CA TYR A 64 1.08 -4.75 57.19
C TYR A 64 2.02 -3.88 56.34
N THR A 65 2.24 -2.68 56.84
CA THR A 65 3.16 -1.75 56.20
C THR A 65 4.46 -1.68 57.00
N THR A 66 5.58 -1.81 56.30
CA THR A 66 6.91 -1.69 56.89
C THR A 66 7.18 -0.25 57.33
N PRO A 67 8.19 0.02 58.19
CA PRO A 67 8.56 1.39 58.59
C PRO A 67 8.93 2.29 57.40
N ASN A 68 9.39 1.69 56.29
CA ASN A 68 9.74 2.41 55.05
C ASN A 68 8.52 2.68 54.13
N GLY A 69 7.31 2.31 54.59
CA GLY A 69 6.09 2.56 53.80
C GLY A 69 5.78 1.51 52.73
N VAL A 70 6.40 0.32 52.77
CA VAL A 70 6.13 -0.78 51.83
C VAL A 70 5.03 -1.67 52.45
N THR A 71 3.94 -1.92 51.73
CA THR A 71 2.85 -2.78 52.16
C THR A 71 3.15 -4.23 51.80
N CYS A 72 3.21 -5.11 52.79
CA CYS A 72 3.45 -6.54 52.63
C CYS A 72 2.15 -7.32 52.76
N VAL A 73 1.78 -8.07 51.75
CA VAL A 73 0.58 -8.93 51.70
C VAL A 73 1.00 -10.39 51.75
N GLY A 74 0.64 -11.08 52.83
CA GLY A 74 1.04 -12.48 53.09
C GLY A 74 -0.14 -13.44 53.23
N TYR A 75 -1.27 -13.20 52.58
CA TYR A 75 -2.42 -14.10 52.64
C TYR A 75 -2.10 -15.49 52.10
N SER A 76 -2.35 -16.56 52.89
CA SER A 76 -2.16 -17.94 52.51
C SER A 76 -3.21 -18.43 51.50
N ASN A 77 -4.43 -17.90 51.59
CA ASN A 77 -5.54 -18.30 50.74
C ASN A 77 -6.08 -17.13 49.89
N MET A 78 -5.27 -16.66 48.98
CA MET A 78 -5.61 -15.56 48.09
C MET A 78 -6.85 -15.85 47.20
N ALA A 79 -7.05 -17.14 46.84
CA ALA A 79 -8.20 -17.57 46.04
C ALA A 79 -9.54 -17.29 46.75
N SER A 80 -9.60 -17.39 48.09
CA SER A 80 -10.80 -17.09 48.85
C SER A 80 -11.14 -15.60 48.89
N HIS A 81 -10.13 -14.73 48.78
CA HIS A 81 -10.33 -13.28 48.73
C HIS A 81 -10.79 -12.80 47.33
N LEU A 82 -10.54 -13.62 46.30
CA LEU A 82 -10.96 -13.38 44.92
C LEU A 82 -11.85 -14.51 44.40
N ALA A 83 -12.81 -14.98 45.22
CA ALA A 83 -13.55 -16.21 45.01
C ALA A 83 -14.22 -16.32 43.63
N ASN A 84 -14.79 -15.24 43.09
CA ASN A 84 -15.44 -15.24 41.79
C ASN A 84 -14.46 -15.53 40.66
N THR A 85 -13.36 -14.78 40.59
CA THR A 85 -12.30 -14.97 39.59
C THR A 85 -11.62 -16.32 39.72
N ALA A 86 -11.30 -16.74 40.93
CA ALA A 86 -10.66 -18.03 41.19
C ALA A 86 -11.57 -19.21 40.76
N SER A 87 -12.87 -19.13 41.03
CA SER A 87 -13.85 -20.16 40.64
C SER A 87 -14.00 -20.22 39.13
N PHE A 88 -14.01 -19.09 38.43
CA PHE A 88 -14.08 -19.04 36.98
C PHE A 88 -12.84 -19.69 36.31
N LEU A 89 -11.65 -19.34 36.78
CA LEU A 89 -10.40 -19.94 36.29
C LEU A 89 -10.31 -21.44 36.55
N LEU A 90 -10.75 -21.87 37.74
CA LEU A 90 -10.81 -23.29 38.14
C LEU A 90 -11.80 -24.07 37.27
N ALA A 91 -12.97 -23.49 36.99
CA ALA A 91 -13.98 -24.10 36.11
C ALA A 91 -13.41 -24.35 34.70
N ASN A 92 -12.64 -23.40 34.14
CA ASN A 92 -11.93 -23.57 32.86
C ASN A 92 -10.94 -24.74 32.93
N ASN A 93 -10.16 -24.88 34.01
CA ASN A 93 -9.23 -25.99 34.13
C ASN A 93 -9.95 -27.34 34.17
N PHE A 94 -11.08 -27.43 34.91
CA PHE A 94 -11.91 -28.67 34.92
C PHE A 94 -12.50 -28.96 33.54
N ALA A 95 -12.99 -27.95 32.83
CA ALA A 95 -13.50 -28.15 31.47
C ALA A 95 -12.40 -28.69 30.55
N LYS A 96 -11.20 -28.11 30.58
CA LYS A 96 -10.04 -28.59 29.81
C LYS A 96 -9.64 -30.01 30.20
N LEU A 97 -9.66 -30.39 31.48
CA LEU A 97 -9.36 -31.75 31.91
C LEU A 97 -10.39 -32.76 31.37
N VAL A 98 -11.68 -32.42 31.39
CA VAL A 98 -12.74 -33.27 30.83
C VAL A 98 -12.57 -33.41 29.32
N LEU A 99 -12.21 -32.35 28.61
CA LEU A 99 -11.93 -32.40 27.17
C LEU A 99 -10.68 -33.24 26.87
N ALA A 100 -9.62 -33.13 27.66
CA ALA A 100 -8.42 -33.96 27.52
C ALA A 100 -8.70 -35.45 27.75
N ALA A 101 -9.60 -35.76 28.70
CA ALA A 101 -10.03 -37.13 28.94
C ALA A 101 -10.98 -37.72 27.89
N GLY A 102 -11.34 -36.97 26.87
CA GLY A 102 -12.30 -37.42 25.84
C GLY A 102 -12.03 -36.84 24.44
N PRO A 103 -12.74 -35.77 24.04
CA PRO A 103 -12.75 -35.32 22.64
C PRO A 103 -11.37 -34.89 22.08
N PHE A 104 -10.48 -34.35 22.90
CA PHE A 104 -9.16 -33.91 22.45
C PHE A 104 -8.20 -35.07 22.22
N SER A 105 -8.21 -36.09 23.10
CA SER A 105 -7.32 -37.25 22.95
C SER A 105 -7.71 -38.17 21.80
N THR A 106 -9.04 -38.33 21.54
CA THR A 106 -9.55 -39.18 20.47
C THR A 106 -9.73 -38.48 19.13
N LYS A 107 -9.71 -37.13 19.09
CA LYS A 107 -10.07 -36.30 17.93
C LYS A 107 -11.44 -36.64 17.31
N GLN A 108 -12.33 -37.29 18.09
CA GLN A 108 -13.68 -37.67 17.67
C GLN A 108 -14.70 -37.10 18.66
N GLN A 109 -15.67 -36.36 18.16
CA GLN A 109 -16.77 -35.85 18.98
C GLN A 109 -17.61 -37.00 19.58
N GLY A 110 -17.91 -36.91 20.86
CA GLY A 110 -18.74 -37.85 21.56
C GLY A 110 -18.03 -39.14 22.00
N VAL A 111 -16.75 -39.29 21.77
CA VAL A 111 -15.96 -40.43 22.28
C VAL A 111 -15.20 -40.00 23.53
N PHE A 112 -15.40 -40.74 24.61
CA PHE A 112 -14.69 -40.53 25.86
C PHE A 112 -13.69 -41.67 26.07
N GLN A 113 -12.40 -41.37 26.00
CA GLN A 113 -11.33 -42.35 26.16
C GLN A 113 -10.18 -41.70 26.93
N LEU A 114 -9.76 -42.33 28.05
CA LEU A 114 -8.63 -41.86 28.85
C LEU A 114 -7.31 -42.14 28.13
N ASP A 115 -6.51 -41.12 27.96
CA ASP A 115 -5.14 -41.25 27.48
C ASP A 115 -4.19 -41.34 28.70
N HIS A 116 -3.62 -42.52 28.89
CA HIS A 116 -2.67 -42.78 30.02
C HIS A 116 -1.30 -42.10 29.80
N ASN A 117 -1.01 -41.57 28.61
CA ASN A 117 0.21 -40.81 28.32
C ASN A 117 0.05 -39.32 28.66
N ASP A 118 -1.21 -38.85 28.83
CA ASP A 118 -1.47 -37.48 29.28
C ASP A 118 -1.20 -37.37 30.79
N GLU A 119 -0.22 -36.54 31.16
CA GLU A 119 0.22 -36.38 32.54
C GLU A 119 -0.90 -35.86 33.47
N ALA A 120 -1.76 -34.96 32.97
CA ALA A 120 -2.85 -34.38 33.71
C ALA A 120 -3.95 -35.43 33.97
N VAL A 121 -4.34 -36.18 32.96
CA VAL A 121 -5.32 -37.28 33.05
C VAL A 121 -4.80 -38.37 33.96
N ARG A 122 -3.56 -38.81 33.76
CA ARG A 122 -2.93 -39.87 34.56
C ARG A 122 -2.74 -39.45 36.02
N GLY A 123 -2.39 -38.18 36.26
CA GLY A 123 -2.22 -37.61 37.59
C GLY A 123 -3.52 -37.53 38.42
N CYS A 124 -4.66 -37.39 37.73
CA CYS A 124 -5.98 -37.35 38.35
C CYS A 124 -6.69 -38.71 38.47
N LEU A 125 -6.17 -39.74 37.76
CA LEU A 125 -6.80 -41.06 37.70
C LEU A 125 -6.50 -41.87 38.96
N VAL A 126 -7.50 -42.15 39.73
CA VAL A 126 -7.42 -42.93 41.02
C VAL A 126 -7.81 -44.37 40.82
N VAL A 127 -8.91 -44.63 40.13
CA VAL A 127 -9.42 -46.00 39.89
C VAL A 127 -9.91 -46.09 38.46
N GLU A 128 -9.52 -47.14 37.73
CA GLU A 128 -10.02 -47.46 36.40
C GLU A 128 -10.43 -48.95 36.33
N ARG A 129 -11.66 -49.23 35.90
CA ARG A 129 -12.21 -50.58 35.73
C ARG A 129 -12.05 -51.48 36.95
N GLY A 130 -12.01 -50.91 38.16
CA GLY A 130 -11.85 -51.60 39.44
C GLY A 130 -10.42 -51.80 39.88
N GLU A 131 -9.43 -51.36 39.13
CA GLU A 131 -8.02 -51.40 39.52
C GLU A 131 -7.59 -50.04 40.07
N LEU A 132 -6.84 -50.07 41.20
CA LEU A 132 -6.27 -48.86 41.81
C LEU A 132 -5.05 -48.35 41.02
N MET A 133 -5.20 -47.19 40.44
CA MET A 133 -4.16 -46.53 39.63
C MET A 133 -3.34 -45.49 40.41
N TRP A 134 -3.64 -45.32 41.69
CA TRP A 134 -2.94 -44.43 42.61
C TRP A 134 -1.83 -45.17 43.39
N PRO A 135 -0.65 -44.61 43.66
CA PRO A 135 -0.23 -43.24 43.28
C PRO A 135 0.10 -43.13 41.77
N PRO A 136 -0.03 -41.91 41.18
CA PRO A 136 0.43 -41.71 39.83
C PRO A 136 1.94 -42.00 39.74
N PRO A 137 2.47 -42.40 38.56
CA PRO A 137 3.92 -42.51 38.34
C PRO A 137 4.59 -41.20 38.82
N ALA A 138 5.72 -41.32 39.56
CA ALA A 138 6.45 -40.12 39.97
C ALA A 138 6.70 -39.25 38.74
N LEU A 139 6.18 -38.05 38.79
CA LEU A 139 6.48 -37.03 37.74
C LEU A 139 7.99 -37.05 37.59
N GLN A 140 8.50 -37.47 36.47
CA GLN A 140 9.89 -37.24 36.16
C GLN A 140 10.03 -35.73 36.30
N GLN A 141 10.78 -35.28 37.34
CA GLN A 141 11.10 -33.85 37.43
C GLN A 141 11.57 -33.49 36.04
N PRO A 142 10.96 -32.51 35.37
CA PRO A 142 11.51 -32.05 34.13
C PRO A 142 12.95 -31.75 34.48
N THR A 143 13.87 -32.63 34.07
CA THR A 143 15.24 -32.22 33.92
C THR A 143 15.09 -30.92 33.22
N PHE A 144 15.46 -29.82 33.86
CA PHE A 144 15.58 -28.52 33.24
C PHE A 144 16.63 -28.73 32.15
N VAL A 145 16.20 -29.39 31.07
CA VAL A 145 16.77 -29.13 29.76
C VAL A 145 16.38 -27.68 29.64
N PRO A 146 17.33 -26.73 29.66
CA PRO A 146 17.01 -25.39 29.23
C PRO A 146 16.25 -25.66 27.94
N VAL A 147 14.92 -25.37 27.93
CA VAL A 147 14.20 -25.28 26.68
C VAL A 147 15.20 -24.47 25.86
N PRO A 148 15.82 -25.05 24.82
CA PRO A 148 16.60 -24.19 23.97
C PRO A 148 15.58 -23.09 23.81
N LYS A 149 15.89 -21.86 24.34
CA LYS A 149 15.16 -20.75 23.82
C LYS A 149 15.02 -21.21 22.40
N LEU A 150 13.81 -21.48 21.95
CA LEU A 150 13.54 -21.12 20.59
C LEU A 150 13.96 -19.67 20.62
N GLU A 151 15.31 -19.43 20.56
CA GLU A 151 15.74 -18.43 19.69
C GLU A 151 14.83 -18.77 18.52
N GLU A 152 13.69 -18.02 18.40
CA GLU A 152 13.29 -17.71 17.06
C GLU A 152 14.65 -17.66 16.41
N GLU A 153 14.99 -18.73 15.63
CA GLU A 153 16.01 -18.55 14.65
C GLU A 153 15.47 -17.28 14.00
N LYS A 154 15.93 -16.15 14.49
CA LYS A 154 16.18 -15.01 13.65
C LYS A 154 16.97 -15.69 12.60
N LYS A 155 16.25 -16.20 11.57
CA LYS A 155 16.89 -16.76 10.37
C LYS A 155 17.89 -15.71 10.10
N ALA A 156 19.16 -16.04 10.47
CA ALA A 156 20.21 -15.05 10.52
C ALA A 156 20.07 -14.38 9.18
N PRO A 157 19.76 -13.08 9.11
CA PRO A 157 19.24 -12.46 7.89
C PRO A 157 20.14 -13.01 6.81
N VAL A 158 19.53 -13.78 5.86
CA VAL A 158 20.29 -14.61 4.91
C VAL A 158 21.40 -13.70 4.47
N PRO A 159 22.68 -13.99 4.77
CA PRO A 159 23.72 -12.98 4.68
C PRO A 159 23.61 -12.43 3.28
N VAL A 160 23.13 -11.18 3.19
CA VAL A 160 22.88 -10.54 1.90
C VAL A 160 24.26 -10.57 1.25
N ASP A 161 24.41 -11.37 0.19
CA ASP A 161 25.64 -11.39 -0.58
C ASP A 161 25.74 -10.03 -1.29
N TYR A 162 26.23 -9.06 -0.55
CA TYR A 162 26.42 -7.70 -1.05
C TYR A 162 27.29 -7.70 -2.31
N GLU A 163 28.27 -8.61 -2.40
CA GLU A 163 29.12 -8.73 -3.58
C GLU A 163 28.31 -9.14 -4.80
N ALA A 164 27.45 -10.14 -4.69
CA ALA A 164 26.56 -10.56 -5.77
C ALA A 164 25.57 -9.45 -6.13
N LEU A 165 25.03 -8.72 -5.15
CA LEU A 165 24.11 -7.60 -5.35
C LEU A 165 24.80 -6.45 -6.10
N TYR A 166 25.99 -6.03 -5.64
CA TYR A 166 26.77 -4.98 -6.31
C TYR A 166 27.21 -5.41 -7.71
N ARG A 167 27.60 -6.68 -7.89
CA ARG A 167 27.97 -7.23 -9.19
C ARG A 167 26.78 -7.21 -10.17
N LYS A 168 25.60 -7.64 -9.72
CA LYS A 168 24.37 -7.60 -10.52
C LYS A 168 23.99 -6.17 -10.90
N SER A 169 24.07 -5.25 -9.95
CA SER A 169 23.81 -3.81 -10.21
C SER A 169 24.81 -3.23 -11.19
N ALA A 170 26.12 -3.49 -11.01
CA ALA A 170 27.15 -3.02 -11.92
C ALA A 170 26.98 -3.58 -13.35
N GLN A 171 26.61 -4.86 -13.46
CA GLN A 171 26.31 -5.47 -14.75
C GLN A 171 25.09 -4.81 -15.41
N LEU A 172 24.02 -4.55 -14.67
CA LEU A 172 22.80 -3.91 -15.19
C LEU A 172 23.10 -2.48 -15.67
N TYR A 173 23.75 -1.67 -14.83
CA TYR A 173 24.14 -0.31 -15.21
C TYR A 173 25.15 -0.29 -16.37
N GLY A 174 26.11 -1.19 -16.38
CA GLY A 174 27.09 -1.34 -17.46
C GLY A 174 26.42 -1.75 -18.78
N ALA A 175 25.51 -2.71 -18.74
CA ALA A 175 24.74 -3.14 -19.92
C ALA A 175 23.83 -2.02 -20.43
N GLY A 176 23.16 -1.28 -19.54
CA GLY A 176 22.35 -0.11 -19.90
C GLY A 176 23.17 0.99 -20.57
N ALA A 177 24.32 1.34 -20.01
CA ALA A 177 25.23 2.32 -20.60
C ALA A 177 25.79 1.87 -21.96
N ALA A 178 26.23 0.61 -22.06
CA ALA A 178 26.73 0.04 -23.31
C ALA A 178 25.61 0.00 -24.38
N GLY A 179 24.39 -0.40 -24.02
CA GLY A 179 23.23 -0.41 -24.90
C GLY A 179 22.89 0.99 -25.41
N THR A 180 22.88 1.99 -24.55
CA THR A 180 22.63 3.40 -24.92
C THR A 180 23.71 3.91 -25.89
N LEU A 181 24.98 3.63 -25.59
CA LEU A 181 26.09 3.99 -26.48
C LEU A 181 25.99 3.28 -27.83
N ALA A 182 25.69 1.98 -27.87
CA ALA A 182 25.56 1.21 -29.10
C ALA A 182 24.41 1.72 -29.96
N LEU A 183 23.24 2.01 -29.38
CA LEU A 183 22.10 2.57 -30.10
C LEU A 183 22.39 3.97 -30.62
N GLY A 184 23.03 4.83 -29.83
CA GLY A 184 23.45 6.16 -30.25
C GLY A 184 24.47 6.12 -31.38
N ALA A 185 25.47 5.21 -31.29
CA ALA A 185 26.50 5.05 -32.33
C ALA A 185 25.94 4.42 -33.62
N ALA A 186 24.95 3.56 -33.53
CA ALA A 186 24.30 2.93 -34.69
C ALA A 186 23.35 3.89 -35.45
N SER A 187 22.92 4.97 -34.80
CA SER A 187 21.99 5.92 -35.41
C SER A 187 22.70 6.86 -36.40
N PRO A 188 22.20 7.02 -37.62
CA PRO A 188 22.70 7.99 -38.56
C PRO A 188 22.31 9.44 -38.28
N ALA A 189 21.34 9.64 -37.35
CA ALA A 189 20.77 10.95 -37.05
C ALA A 189 21.33 11.52 -35.73
N PRO A 190 22.06 12.65 -35.74
CA PRO A 190 22.58 13.27 -34.49
C PRO A 190 21.48 13.66 -33.51
N ALA A 191 20.32 14.08 -33.99
CA ALA A 191 19.16 14.41 -33.17
C ALA A 191 18.70 13.22 -32.31
N PHE A 192 18.64 12.01 -32.85
CA PHE A 192 18.28 10.80 -32.12
C PHE A 192 19.24 10.49 -30.96
N SER A 193 20.55 10.60 -31.23
CA SER A 193 21.56 10.35 -30.21
C SER A 193 21.42 11.33 -29.00
N SER A 194 21.12 12.61 -29.31
CA SER A 194 20.84 13.62 -28.29
C SER A 194 19.58 13.30 -27.51
N MET A 195 18.49 12.92 -28.18
CA MET A 195 17.23 12.53 -27.50
C MET A 195 17.38 11.25 -26.71
N LEU A 196 18.14 10.26 -27.20
CA LEU A 196 18.43 9.03 -26.48
C LEU A 196 19.23 9.30 -25.18
N GLY A 197 20.21 10.20 -25.24
CA GLY A 197 20.95 10.63 -24.05
C GLY A 197 20.05 11.34 -23.04
N THR A 198 19.20 12.23 -23.52
CA THR A 198 18.18 12.93 -22.70
C THR A 198 17.20 11.93 -22.07
N PHE A 199 16.72 10.96 -22.84
CA PHE A 199 15.87 9.88 -22.37
C PHE A 199 16.53 9.06 -21.26
N ALA A 200 17.78 8.63 -21.47
CA ALA A 200 18.51 7.85 -20.47
C ALA A 200 18.71 8.64 -19.16
N LEU A 201 19.09 9.92 -19.26
CA LEU A 201 19.26 10.79 -18.10
C LEU A 201 17.92 10.99 -17.36
N ALA A 202 16.84 11.27 -18.10
CA ALA A 202 15.51 11.48 -17.52
C ALA A 202 14.99 10.22 -16.79
N ASN A 203 15.29 9.02 -17.30
CA ASN A 203 14.95 7.78 -16.60
C ASN A 203 15.70 7.63 -15.28
N VAL A 204 16.99 7.92 -15.23
CA VAL A 204 17.78 7.86 -13.99
C VAL A 204 17.24 8.88 -12.98
N VAL A 205 16.97 10.11 -13.42
CA VAL A 205 16.40 11.16 -12.56
C VAL A 205 15.01 10.72 -12.04
N GLY A 206 14.14 10.20 -12.91
CA GLY A 206 12.81 9.74 -12.54
C GLY A 206 12.83 8.63 -11.49
N TYR A 207 13.71 7.65 -11.69
CA TYR A 207 13.90 6.58 -10.72
C TYR A 207 14.35 7.12 -9.34
N GLN A 208 15.38 7.98 -9.31
CA GLN A 208 15.91 8.53 -8.06
C GLN A 208 14.89 9.41 -7.33
N VAL A 209 14.16 10.22 -8.07
CA VAL A 209 13.15 11.13 -7.50
C VAL A 209 12.02 10.34 -6.84
N VAL A 210 11.53 9.30 -7.50
CA VAL A 210 10.40 8.52 -6.98
C VAL A 210 10.80 7.59 -5.85
N HIS A 211 12.02 7.08 -5.85
CA HIS A 211 12.53 6.26 -4.73
C HIS A 211 12.51 7.02 -3.39
N GLY A 212 12.62 8.34 -3.41
CA GLY A 212 12.52 9.18 -2.21
C GLY A 212 11.11 9.63 -1.83
N VAL A 213 10.06 9.19 -2.54
CA VAL A 213 8.67 9.59 -2.25
C VAL A 213 8.11 8.78 -1.09
N ALA A 214 7.55 9.47 -0.08
CA ALA A 214 6.88 8.82 1.04
C ALA A 214 5.69 7.97 0.56
N HIS A 215 5.51 6.76 1.14
CA HIS A 215 4.45 5.82 0.72
C HIS A 215 3.05 6.45 0.79
N SER A 216 2.78 7.27 1.80
CA SER A 216 1.52 8.02 1.95
C SER A 216 1.22 8.96 0.77
N LEU A 217 2.23 9.37 0.01
CA LEU A 217 2.10 10.27 -1.15
C LEU A 217 2.08 9.55 -2.50
N HIS A 218 2.13 8.22 -2.54
CA HIS A 218 2.06 7.47 -3.80
C HIS A 218 0.75 7.71 -4.56
N SER A 219 -0.40 7.82 -3.87
CA SER A 219 -1.67 8.18 -4.50
C SER A 219 -1.66 9.60 -5.12
N PRO A 220 -1.27 10.66 -4.41
CA PRO A 220 -1.04 11.98 -5.01
C PRO A 220 -0.03 11.98 -6.17
N LEU A 221 1.07 11.20 -6.05
CA LEU A 221 2.07 11.07 -7.10
C LEU A 221 1.45 10.51 -8.40
N MET A 222 0.66 9.46 -8.32
CA MET A 222 -0.01 8.89 -9.50
C MET A 222 -0.98 9.89 -10.14
N SER A 223 -1.65 10.70 -9.35
CA SER A 223 -2.57 11.71 -9.87
C SER A 223 -1.83 12.88 -10.53
N VAL A 224 -0.73 13.36 -9.98
CA VAL A 224 0.06 14.45 -10.58
C VAL A 224 0.78 13.98 -11.85
N THR A 225 1.33 12.76 -11.85
CA THR A 225 1.96 12.20 -13.06
C THR A 225 0.94 12.03 -14.19
N ASN A 226 -0.30 11.64 -13.85
CA ASN A 226 -1.39 11.56 -14.82
C ASN A 226 -1.81 12.97 -15.34
N ALA A 227 -1.82 13.99 -14.48
CA ALA A 227 -2.07 15.37 -14.93
C ALA A 227 -0.97 15.87 -15.89
N ILE A 228 0.30 15.57 -15.55
CA ILE A 228 1.47 15.94 -16.37
C ILE A 228 1.48 15.16 -17.70
N SER A 229 1.04 13.88 -17.72
CA SER A 229 0.92 13.11 -18.95
C SER A 229 -0.09 13.71 -19.93
N GLY A 230 -1.00 14.58 -19.48
CA GLY A 230 -1.83 15.42 -20.33
C GLY A 230 -1.02 16.34 -21.26
N MET A 231 0.30 16.44 -21.12
CA MET A 231 1.19 17.08 -22.12
C MET A 231 1.18 16.41 -23.49
N THR A 232 0.57 15.23 -23.65
CA THR A 232 0.11 14.67 -24.95
C THR A 232 -0.67 15.69 -25.78
N ALA A 233 -1.29 16.70 -25.15
CA ALA A 233 -1.88 17.85 -25.84
C ALA A 233 -0.90 18.55 -26.81
N VAL A 234 0.41 18.57 -26.50
CA VAL A 234 1.46 19.19 -27.32
C VAL A 234 1.46 18.60 -28.72
N GLY A 235 1.43 17.26 -28.81
CA GLY A 235 1.39 16.57 -30.10
C GLY A 235 0.13 16.90 -30.90
N GLY A 236 -1.03 16.91 -30.24
CA GLY A 236 -2.28 17.33 -30.85
C GLY A 236 -2.24 18.79 -31.31
N MET A 237 -1.68 19.69 -30.49
CA MET A 237 -1.54 21.12 -30.84
C MET A 237 -0.68 21.36 -32.08
N LEU A 238 0.42 20.62 -32.25
CA LEU A 238 1.32 20.77 -33.38
C LEU A 238 0.72 20.25 -34.70
N THR A 239 -0.23 19.33 -34.64
CA THR A 239 -0.90 18.71 -35.80
C THR A 239 -2.29 19.24 -36.11
N MET A 240 -2.91 20.00 -35.17
CA MET A 240 -4.24 20.56 -35.38
C MET A 240 -4.25 21.71 -36.39
N GLY A 241 -5.43 22.01 -36.96
CA GLY A 241 -5.61 23.07 -37.96
C GLY A 241 -7.05 23.07 -38.50
N GLY A 242 -7.24 23.67 -39.67
CA GLY A 242 -8.55 23.70 -40.36
C GLY A 242 -9.47 24.83 -39.91
N GLY A 243 -8.95 25.77 -39.11
CA GLY A 243 -9.72 26.89 -38.58
C GLY A 243 -10.49 26.50 -37.34
N LEU A 244 -11.73 27.00 -37.19
CA LEU A 244 -12.58 26.70 -35.99
C LEU A 244 -13.02 25.24 -35.94
N LEU A 245 -13.08 24.54 -37.06
CA LEU A 245 -13.39 23.11 -37.15
C LEU A 245 -12.32 22.40 -38.00
N PRO A 246 -11.99 21.13 -37.64
CA PRO A 246 -11.04 20.32 -38.41
C PRO A 246 -11.54 20.13 -39.84
N SER A 247 -10.66 20.26 -40.82
CA SER A 247 -10.97 20.09 -42.23
C SER A 247 -10.69 18.68 -42.77
N ASN A 248 -9.91 17.87 -42.05
CA ASN A 248 -9.54 16.50 -42.44
C ASN A 248 -9.41 15.58 -41.23
N GLY A 249 -9.23 14.27 -41.47
CA GLY A 249 -9.14 13.25 -40.42
C GLY A 249 -7.97 13.43 -39.48
N SER A 250 -6.79 13.85 -39.97
CA SER A 250 -5.61 14.13 -39.15
C SER A 250 -5.94 15.22 -38.10
N GLN A 251 -6.45 16.36 -38.57
CA GLN A 251 -6.81 17.48 -37.69
C GLN A 251 -7.93 17.13 -36.69
N ALA A 252 -8.89 16.27 -37.09
CA ALA A 252 -9.94 15.80 -36.19
C ALA A 252 -9.39 14.94 -35.05
N LEU A 253 -8.47 14.03 -35.35
CA LEU A 253 -7.78 13.22 -34.34
C LEU A 253 -6.93 14.09 -33.41
N ALA A 254 -6.18 15.02 -33.96
CA ALA A 254 -5.37 15.98 -33.20
C ALA A 254 -6.22 16.84 -32.26
N ALA A 255 -7.32 17.38 -32.75
CA ALA A 255 -8.27 18.15 -31.95
C ALA A 255 -8.90 17.32 -30.82
N ALA A 256 -9.28 16.07 -31.10
CA ALA A 256 -9.78 15.13 -30.09
C ALA A 256 -8.73 14.84 -29.02
N ALA A 257 -7.46 14.62 -29.41
CA ALA A 257 -6.34 14.40 -28.49
C ALA A 257 -6.15 15.60 -27.55
N VAL A 258 -6.17 16.83 -28.07
CA VAL A 258 -6.11 18.05 -27.25
C VAL A 258 -7.24 18.10 -26.21
N GLY A 259 -8.49 17.84 -26.64
CA GLY A 259 -9.65 17.85 -25.75
C GLY A 259 -9.53 16.82 -24.63
N MET A 260 -9.17 15.57 -24.95
CA MET A 260 -8.96 14.51 -23.97
C MET A 260 -7.82 14.82 -23.00
N SER A 261 -6.71 15.33 -23.51
CA SER A 261 -5.57 15.73 -22.67
C SER A 261 -5.92 16.88 -21.72
N ALA A 262 -6.73 17.85 -22.18
CA ALA A 262 -7.20 18.95 -21.34
C ALA A 262 -8.07 18.47 -20.15
N VAL A 263 -8.87 17.40 -20.35
CA VAL A 263 -9.63 16.76 -19.26
C VAL A 263 -8.67 16.24 -18.20
N ASN A 264 -7.58 15.59 -18.60
CA ASN A 264 -6.59 15.05 -17.66
C ASN A 264 -5.85 16.15 -16.90
N ILE A 265 -5.42 17.20 -17.60
CA ILE A 265 -4.71 18.33 -16.97
C ILE A 265 -5.61 18.95 -15.89
N GLY A 266 -6.83 19.35 -16.26
CA GLY A 266 -7.77 20.01 -15.34
C GLY A 266 -8.21 19.10 -14.20
N GLY A 267 -8.50 17.84 -14.50
CA GLY A 267 -8.95 16.85 -13.52
C GLY A 267 -7.82 16.39 -12.58
N GLY A 268 -6.67 16.00 -13.14
CA GLY A 268 -5.57 15.42 -12.38
C GLY A 268 -4.97 16.38 -11.36
N PHE A 269 -4.67 17.64 -11.74
CA PHE A 269 -4.14 18.62 -10.77
C PHE A 269 -5.11 18.95 -9.65
N LEU A 270 -6.43 19.01 -9.94
CA LEU A 270 -7.42 19.23 -8.89
C LEU A 270 -7.55 18.04 -7.94
N VAL A 271 -7.55 16.80 -8.47
CA VAL A 271 -7.54 15.58 -7.65
C VAL A 271 -6.32 15.55 -6.77
N THR A 272 -5.13 15.82 -7.33
CA THR A 272 -3.88 15.90 -6.56
C THR A 272 -3.98 16.95 -5.45
N LYS A 273 -4.45 18.17 -5.77
CA LYS A 273 -4.64 19.22 -4.77
C LYS A 273 -5.55 18.77 -3.65
N LYS A 274 -6.73 18.18 -3.96
CA LYS A 274 -7.66 17.68 -2.94
C LYS A 274 -7.01 16.65 -2.02
N MET A 275 -6.25 15.70 -2.55
CA MET A 275 -5.54 14.72 -1.72
C MET A 275 -4.49 15.38 -0.84
N LEU A 276 -3.67 16.29 -1.38
CA LEU A 276 -2.63 16.97 -0.62
C LEU A 276 -3.19 17.90 0.45
N ASP A 277 -4.33 18.54 0.20
CA ASP A 277 -5.00 19.40 1.19
C ASP A 277 -5.52 18.60 2.40
N MET A 278 -5.79 17.28 2.26
CA MET A 278 -6.20 16.40 3.36
C MET A 278 -5.06 16.16 4.37
N PHE A 279 -3.81 16.18 3.92
CA PHE A 279 -2.62 16.03 4.79
C PHE A 279 -2.24 17.33 5.53
N LYS A 280 -2.98 18.43 5.32
CA LYS A 280 -2.72 19.68 6.00
C LYS A 280 -3.14 19.60 7.46
N ARG A 281 -2.22 20.01 8.36
CA ARG A 281 -2.50 20.09 9.80
C ARG A 281 -3.15 21.42 10.15
N PRO A 282 -3.93 21.49 11.24
CA PRO A 282 -4.46 22.75 11.76
C PRO A 282 -3.37 23.77 12.11
N ASP A 283 -2.21 23.27 12.56
CA ASP A 283 -1.06 24.08 13.01
C ASP A 283 -0.06 24.42 11.88
N ASP A 284 -0.29 23.92 10.65
CA ASP A 284 0.56 24.24 9.51
C ASP A 284 0.49 25.74 9.21
N PRO A 285 1.63 26.38 8.90
CA PRO A 285 1.65 27.79 8.58
C PRO A 285 0.79 28.11 7.36
N PRO A 286 0.23 29.33 7.26
CA PRO A 286 -0.56 29.73 6.10
C PRO A 286 0.27 29.69 4.82
N GLU A 287 -0.30 29.10 3.77
CA GLU A 287 0.35 28.90 2.49
C GLU A 287 -0.21 29.89 1.45
N TYR A 288 0.69 30.54 0.72
CA TYR A 288 0.34 31.55 -0.27
C TYR A 288 0.76 31.15 -1.68
N TYR A 289 0.52 29.87 -2.06
CA TYR A 289 0.90 29.33 -3.37
C TYR A 289 0.30 30.07 -4.56
N HIS A 290 -0.81 30.79 -4.39
CA HIS A 290 -1.37 31.63 -5.44
C HIS A 290 -0.40 32.75 -5.90
N TYR A 291 0.58 33.16 -5.10
CA TYR A 291 1.60 34.10 -5.54
C TYR A 291 2.51 33.54 -6.64
N TYR A 292 2.63 32.21 -6.76
CA TYR A 292 3.41 31.60 -7.84
C TYR A 292 2.76 31.78 -9.22
N ALA A 293 1.48 32.15 -9.28
CA ALA A 293 0.84 32.54 -10.53
C ALA A 293 1.47 33.80 -11.16
N ALA A 294 2.01 34.71 -10.34
CA ALA A 294 2.67 35.91 -10.83
C ALA A 294 3.99 35.60 -11.59
N PRO A 295 4.99 34.89 -11.04
CA PRO A 295 6.18 34.51 -11.78
C PRO A 295 5.86 33.55 -12.95
N ALA A 296 4.88 32.66 -12.81
CA ALA A 296 4.43 31.81 -13.93
C ALA A 296 3.84 32.66 -15.08
N GLY A 297 2.98 33.61 -14.78
CA GLY A 297 2.43 34.54 -15.76
C GLY A 297 3.50 35.46 -16.37
N ALA A 298 4.46 35.93 -15.56
CA ALA A 298 5.60 36.71 -16.07
C ALA A 298 6.49 35.89 -17.01
N PHE A 299 6.71 34.59 -16.72
CA PHE A 299 7.44 33.70 -17.62
C PHE A 299 6.71 33.52 -18.96
N VAL A 300 5.41 33.22 -18.93
CA VAL A 300 4.61 33.05 -20.16
C VAL A 300 4.55 34.36 -20.95
N GLY A 301 4.33 35.49 -20.29
CA GLY A 301 4.31 36.82 -20.91
C GLY A 301 5.69 37.21 -21.49
N GLY A 302 6.78 36.94 -20.75
CA GLY A 302 8.15 37.15 -21.21
C GLY A 302 8.50 36.27 -22.41
N TYR A 303 8.08 35.01 -22.38
CA TYR A 303 8.19 34.10 -23.53
C TYR A 303 7.47 34.66 -24.77
N ALA A 304 6.21 35.05 -24.64
CA ALA A 304 5.43 35.59 -25.75
C ALA A 304 6.05 36.88 -26.32
N LEU A 305 6.59 37.74 -25.44
CA LEU A 305 7.29 38.95 -25.85
C LEU A 305 8.59 38.62 -26.62
N ALA A 306 9.44 37.73 -26.09
CA ALA A 306 10.69 37.32 -26.72
C ALA A 306 10.42 36.64 -28.05
N LYS A 307 9.41 35.81 -28.20
CA LYS A 307 8.96 35.20 -29.45
C LYS A 307 8.51 36.27 -30.45
N GLY A 308 7.72 37.24 -30.00
CA GLY A 308 7.29 38.40 -30.85
C GLY A 308 8.45 39.29 -31.31
N LEU A 309 9.55 39.36 -30.55
CA LEU A 309 10.79 40.05 -30.91
C LEU A 309 11.70 39.22 -31.82
N GLY A 310 11.33 37.98 -32.18
CA GLY A 310 12.09 37.12 -33.07
C GLY A 310 13.27 36.39 -32.44
N CYS A 311 13.31 36.21 -31.12
CA CYS A 311 14.33 35.43 -30.45
C CYS A 311 14.18 33.93 -30.80
N ALA A 312 15.09 33.35 -31.53
CA ALA A 312 15.00 31.98 -32.05
C ALA A 312 15.08 30.89 -30.94
N GLU A 313 15.95 31.11 -29.94
CA GLU A 313 16.24 30.07 -28.92
C GLU A 313 15.25 30.05 -27.74
N VAL A 314 14.24 30.93 -27.72
CA VAL A 314 13.33 31.06 -26.58
C VAL A 314 12.44 29.81 -26.41
N ASP A 315 12.14 29.08 -27.47
CA ASP A 315 11.36 27.83 -27.46
C ASP A 315 12.10 26.74 -26.67
N THR A 316 13.41 26.62 -26.89
CA THR A 316 14.27 25.68 -26.17
C THR A 316 14.34 26.01 -24.69
N VAL A 317 14.53 27.28 -24.33
CA VAL A 317 14.56 27.73 -22.93
C VAL A 317 13.22 27.44 -22.23
N ALA A 318 12.11 27.73 -22.90
CA ALA A 318 10.77 27.47 -22.33
C ALA A 318 10.51 25.96 -22.15
N SER A 319 10.96 25.15 -23.09
CA SER A 319 10.85 23.68 -23.03
C SER A 319 11.69 23.09 -21.88
N VAL A 320 12.93 23.58 -21.69
CA VAL A 320 13.79 23.17 -20.57
C VAL A 320 13.17 23.59 -19.23
N ALA A 321 12.66 24.83 -19.13
CA ALA A 321 12.00 25.32 -17.92
C ALA A 321 10.76 24.47 -17.59
N ALA A 322 9.96 24.09 -18.59
CA ALA A 322 8.82 23.19 -18.42
C ALA A 322 9.24 21.82 -17.86
N GLY A 323 10.27 21.20 -18.44
CA GLY A 323 10.84 19.94 -17.98
C GLY A 323 11.35 20.02 -16.52
N LEU A 324 12.13 21.05 -16.20
CA LEU A 324 12.64 21.24 -14.84
C LEU A 324 11.52 21.45 -13.81
N CYS A 325 10.48 22.21 -14.17
CA CYS A 325 9.32 22.39 -13.30
C CYS A 325 8.56 21.07 -13.10
N CYS A 326 8.44 20.22 -14.12
CA CYS A 326 7.81 18.88 -14.00
C CYS A 326 8.66 17.96 -13.08
N VAL A 327 10.00 17.95 -13.26
CA VAL A 327 10.93 17.21 -12.37
C VAL A 327 10.79 17.70 -10.92
N GLY A 328 10.82 19.02 -10.71
CA GLY A 328 10.63 19.65 -9.40
C GLY A 328 9.22 19.38 -8.83
N GLY A 329 8.23 19.25 -9.71
CA GLY A 329 6.86 18.89 -9.34
C GLY A 329 6.77 17.51 -8.69
N ILE A 330 7.38 16.51 -9.33
CA ILE A 330 7.43 15.13 -8.82
C ILE A 330 8.35 15.05 -7.60
N GLY A 331 9.53 15.69 -7.65
CA GLY A 331 10.47 15.74 -6.52
C GLY A 331 9.91 16.41 -5.26
N GLY A 332 9.00 17.38 -5.42
CA GLY A 332 8.29 18.00 -4.30
C GLY A 332 7.41 17.04 -3.50
N LEU A 333 7.00 15.91 -4.11
CA LEU A 333 6.21 14.86 -3.44
C LEU A 333 7.05 13.92 -2.55
N SER A 334 8.32 14.20 -2.32
CA SER A 334 9.16 13.43 -1.40
C SER A 334 8.69 13.53 0.07
N SER A 335 8.00 14.59 0.45
CA SER A 335 7.45 14.76 1.79
C SER A 335 6.13 15.53 1.78
N GLN A 336 5.29 15.31 2.80
CA GLN A 336 4.02 16.02 2.98
C GLN A 336 4.19 17.54 3.05
N LYS A 337 5.31 18.02 3.58
CA LYS A 337 5.61 19.46 3.69
C LYS A 337 5.85 20.13 2.33
N THR A 338 6.46 19.43 1.39
CA THR A 338 6.83 19.97 0.06
C THR A 338 5.85 19.60 -1.03
N ALA A 339 4.95 18.64 -0.78
CA ALA A 339 4.08 18.05 -1.79
C ALA A 339 3.14 19.07 -2.47
N ARG A 340 2.58 20.01 -1.71
CA ARG A 340 1.69 21.05 -2.27
C ARG A 340 2.46 22.00 -3.19
N MET A 341 3.70 22.34 -2.82
CA MET A 341 4.60 23.08 -3.70
C MET A 341 4.93 22.30 -4.98
N GLY A 342 5.16 20.98 -4.84
CA GLY A 342 5.36 20.09 -5.98
C GLY A 342 4.20 20.14 -6.98
N ASN A 343 2.95 20.11 -6.51
CA ASN A 343 1.79 20.26 -7.36
C ASN A 343 1.77 21.60 -8.13
N VAL A 344 2.14 22.70 -7.48
CA VAL A 344 2.23 24.04 -8.11
C VAL A 344 3.33 24.08 -9.18
N LEU A 345 4.49 23.46 -8.92
CA LEU A 345 5.56 23.33 -9.91
C LEU A 345 5.12 22.49 -11.11
N GLY A 346 4.43 21.38 -10.89
CA GLY A 346 3.86 20.56 -11.97
C GLY A 346 2.88 21.36 -12.84
N MET A 347 1.97 22.12 -12.23
CA MET A 347 1.06 23.03 -12.94
C MET A 347 1.83 24.08 -13.78
N SER A 348 2.87 24.66 -13.20
CA SER A 348 3.72 25.63 -13.89
C SER A 348 4.44 24.99 -15.08
N GLY A 349 5.00 23.78 -14.89
CA GLY A 349 5.69 23.04 -15.95
C GLY A 349 4.80 22.73 -17.15
N VAL A 350 3.59 22.23 -16.90
CA VAL A 350 2.61 22.00 -17.98
C VAL A 350 2.21 23.30 -18.65
N SER A 351 2.00 24.40 -17.89
CA SER A 351 1.66 25.71 -18.47
C SER A 351 2.77 26.25 -19.35
N PHE A 352 4.03 26.09 -18.96
CA PHE A 352 5.19 26.53 -19.75
C PHE A 352 5.33 25.70 -21.03
N GLY A 353 5.14 24.37 -20.94
CA GLY A 353 5.17 23.49 -22.09
C GLY A 353 4.09 23.80 -23.12
N LEU A 354 2.86 24.01 -22.67
CA LEU A 354 1.76 24.42 -23.56
C LEU A 354 1.98 25.80 -24.16
N ALA A 355 2.52 26.78 -23.40
CA ALA A 355 2.84 28.10 -23.91
C ALA A 355 3.96 28.05 -24.96
N ALA A 356 5.03 27.26 -24.72
CA ALA A 356 6.08 27.04 -25.71
C ALA A 356 5.51 26.44 -27.01
N THR A 357 4.61 25.46 -26.88
CA THR A 357 3.95 24.84 -28.03
C THR A 357 3.09 25.82 -28.81
N LEU A 358 2.36 26.72 -28.13
CA LEU A 358 1.61 27.80 -28.80
C LEU A 358 2.49 28.66 -29.69
N GLY A 359 3.71 28.97 -29.22
CA GLY A 359 4.66 29.75 -30.01
C GLY A 359 5.28 28.97 -31.18
N MET A 360 5.34 27.63 -31.10
CA MET A 360 5.80 26.75 -32.14
C MET A 360 4.74 26.47 -33.22
N MET A 361 3.46 26.65 -32.91
CA MET A 361 2.35 26.54 -33.85
C MET A 361 2.37 27.73 -34.80
N ALA A 362 3.26 27.75 -35.79
CA ALA A 362 3.39 28.88 -36.70
C ALA A 362 3.05 28.50 -38.15
N PRO A 363 2.45 29.39 -38.86
CA PRO A 363 1.48 30.44 -38.51
C PRO A 363 0.06 29.91 -38.55
N ALA A 364 -0.46 29.50 -37.36
CA ALA A 364 -1.86 29.07 -37.24
C ALA A 364 -2.80 30.27 -37.46
N ASP A 365 -3.94 30.03 -38.09
CA ASP A 365 -4.98 31.03 -38.23
C ASP A 365 -5.74 31.30 -36.91
N ALA A 366 -6.44 32.43 -36.82
CA ALA A 366 -7.20 32.78 -35.63
C ALA A 366 -8.29 31.75 -35.30
N GLY A 367 -8.82 31.05 -36.29
CA GLY A 367 -9.79 29.96 -36.09
C GLY A 367 -9.21 28.77 -35.37
N THR A 368 -7.99 28.35 -35.71
CA THR A 368 -7.28 27.25 -35.03
C THR A 368 -6.96 27.58 -33.59
N TYR A 369 -6.55 28.82 -33.26
CA TYR A 369 -6.40 29.23 -31.87
C TYR A 369 -7.73 29.27 -31.13
N GLY A 370 -8.82 29.67 -31.80
CA GLY A 370 -10.18 29.61 -31.26
C GLY A 370 -10.63 28.18 -30.95
N GLN A 371 -10.36 27.24 -31.88
CA GLN A 371 -10.59 25.81 -31.69
C GLN A 371 -9.83 25.26 -30.49
N LEU A 372 -8.53 25.58 -30.38
CA LEU A 372 -7.68 25.17 -29.27
C LEU A 372 -8.22 25.71 -27.93
N ALA A 373 -8.55 27.00 -27.85
CA ALA A 373 -9.09 27.60 -26.63
C ALA A 373 -10.41 26.95 -26.21
N LEU A 374 -11.25 26.59 -27.16
CA LEU A 374 -12.54 25.93 -26.93
C LEU A 374 -12.36 24.52 -26.41
N LEU A 375 -11.46 23.72 -27.03
CA LEU A 375 -11.17 22.34 -26.64
C LEU A 375 -10.45 22.28 -25.27
N ALA A 376 -9.44 23.12 -25.07
CA ALA A 376 -8.72 23.21 -23.82
C ALA A 376 -9.63 23.70 -22.68
N GLY A 377 -10.46 24.72 -22.95
CA GLY A 377 -11.42 25.25 -21.97
C GLY A 377 -12.51 24.24 -21.62
N ALA A 378 -13.15 23.63 -22.62
CA ALA A 378 -14.21 22.64 -22.38
C ALA A 378 -13.66 21.36 -21.74
N GLY A 379 -12.52 20.85 -22.21
CA GLY A 379 -11.86 19.69 -21.64
C GLY A 379 -11.42 19.95 -20.20
N GLY A 380 -10.73 21.06 -19.95
CA GLY A 380 -10.30 21.45 -18.61
C GLY A 380 -11.48 21.62 -17.64
N ALA A 381 -12.57 22.28 -18.08
CA ALA A 381 -13.79 22.43 -17.29
C ALA A 381 -14.45 21.07 -16.98
N THR A 382 -14.48 20.17 -17.96
CA THR A 382 -15.01 18.81 -17.77
C THR A 382 -14.19 18.04 -16.75
N GLY A 383 -12.85 18.05 -16.88
CA GLY A 383 -11.94 17.44 -15.92
C GLY A 383 -12.09 18.01 -14.51
N TYR A 384 -12.20 19.34 -14.41
CA TYR A 384 -12.45 20.03 -13.14
C TYR A 384 -13.78 19.58 -12.49
N GLN A 385 -14.86 19.48 -13.26
CA GLN A 385 -16.17 19.05 -12.76
C GLN A 385 -16.17 17.59 -12.30
N ILE A 386 -15.47 16.70 -13.02
CA ILE A 386 -15.27 15.30 -12.60
C ILE A 386 -14.53 15.30 -11.27
N ALA A 387 -13.36 15.90 -11.20
CA ALA A 387 -12.51 15.92 -10.01
C ALA A 387 -13.18 16.56 -8.78
N LYS A 388 -14.06 17.55 -8.99
CA LYS A 388 -14.81 18.19 -7.90
C LYS A 388 -15.77 17.22 -7.22
N ARG A 389 -16.35 16.28 -7.96
CA ARG A 389 -17.37 15.34 -7.46
C ARG A 389 -16.78 14.05 -6.90
N VAL A 390 -15.56 13.70 -7.29
CA VAL A 390 -14.90 12.45 -6.88
C VAL A 390 -14.53 12.50 -5.39
N GLY A 391 -14.95 11.45 -4.66
CA GLY A 391 -14.55 11.19 -3.30
C GLY A 391 -13.26 10.34 -3.23
N PRO A 392 -12.57 10.27 -2.07
CA PRO A 392 -11.31 9.50 -1.92
C PRO A 392 -11.45 8.00 -2.20
N THR A 393 -12.61 7.42 -1.93
CA THR A 393 -12.88 6.00 -2.26
C THR A 393 -13.01 5.74 -3.75
N GLU A 394 -13.26 6.80 -4.55
CA GLU A 394 -13.45 6.72 -6.00
C GLU A 394 -12.18 7.12 -6.78
N LEU A 395 -11.09 7.45 -6.09
CA LEU A 395 -9.83 7.87 -6.70
C LEU A 395 -9.23 6.83 -7.65
N PRO A 396 -9.12 5.53 -7.29
CA PRO A 396 -8.49 4.54 -8.14
C PRO A 396 -9.16 4.41 -9.50
N GLN A 397 -10.49 4.33 -9.53
CA GLN A 397 -11.24 4.25 -10.78
C GLN A 397 -11.15 5.54 -11.59
N THR A 398 -11.14 6.71 -10.94
CA THR A 398 -11.01 7.99 -11.63
C THR A 398 -9.64 8.13 -12.30
N VAL A 399 -8.58 7.73 -11.62
CA VAL A 399 -7.22 7.70 -12.17
C VAL A 399 -7.16 6.74 -13.37
N ALA A 400 -7.76 5.54 -13.26
CA ALA A 400 -7.85 4.61 -14.38
C ALA A 400 -8.61 5.22 -15.58
N ALA A 401 -9.74 5.90 -15.34
CA ALA A 401 -10.48 6.58 -16.41
C ALA A 401 -9.62 7.66 -17.10
N PHE A 402 -8.85 8.42 -16.35
CA PHE A 402 -7.94 9.43 -16.89
C PHE A 402 -6.81 8.81 -17.72
N HIS A 403 -6.22 7.68 -17.30
CA HIS A 403 -5.23 6.96 -18.11
C HIS A 403 -5.81 6.51 -19.45
N SER A 404 -7.10 6.13 -19.51
CA SER A 404 -7.72 5.76 -20.78
C SER A 404 -7.75 6.92 -21.77
N LEU A 405 -8.01 8.13 -21.29
CA LEU A 405 -8.01 9.34 -22.13
C LEU A 405 -6.61 9.68 -22.64
N VAL A 406 -5.55 9.54 -21.81
CA VAL A 406 -4.17 9.73 -22.25
C VAL A 406 -3.79 8.71 -23.32
N GLY A 407 -4.13 7.42 -23.10
CA GLY A 407 -3.85 6.37 -24.09
C GLY A 407 -4.53 6.64 -25.44
N LEU A 408 -5.80 7.06 -25.43
CA LEU A 408 -6.52 7.45 -26.64
C LEU A 408 -5.91 8.70 -27.30
N ALA A 409 -5.53 9.70 -26.49
CA ALA A 409 -4.90 10.92 -27.00
C ALA A 409 -3.57 10.60 -27.69
N ALA A 410 -2.71 9.78 -27.08
CA ALA A 410 -1.43 9.38 -27.65
C ALA A 410 -1.60 8.59 -28.96
N ALA A 411 -2.47 7.60 -28.98
CA ALA A 411 -2.77 6.86 -30.23
C ALA A 411 -3.38 7.77 -31.30
N GLY A 412 -4.27 8.70 -30.90
CA GLY A 412 -4.87 9.68 -31.79
C GLY A 412 -3.85 10.66 -32.38
N THR A 413 -2.93 11.18 -31.56
CA THR A 413 -1.84 12.06 -32.00
C THR A 413 -0.91 11.34 -32.98
N ALA A 414 -0.51 10.10 -32.67
CA ALA A 414 0.35 9.31 -33.56
C ALA A 414 -0.32 9.02 -34.90
N ALA A 415 -1.59 8.66 -34.90
CA ALA A 415 -2.36 8.48 -36.14
C ALA A 415 -2.55 9.78 -36.87
N ALA A 416 -2.75 10.92 -36.20
CA ALA A 416 -2.85 12.24 -36.81
C ALA A 416 -1.54 12.64 -37.49
N ASP A 417 -0.39 12.43 -36.85
CA ASP A 417 0.93 12.72 -37.38
C ASP A 417 1.23 11.87 -38.65
N TYR A 418 0.92 10.56 -38.58
CA TYR A 418 1.04 9.69 -39.74
C TYR A 418 0.19 10.17 -40.94
N LEU A 419 -1.11 10.43 -40.72
CA LEU A 419 -2.03 10.92 -41.74
C LEU A 419 -1.60 12.28 -42.31
N HIS A 420 -0.92 13.12 -41.51
CA HIS A 420 -0.42 14.41 -41.97
C HIS A 420 0.78 14.23 -42.93
N HIS A 421 1.66 13.27 -42.66
CA HIS A 421 2.93 13.11 -43.42
C HIS A 421 2.95 11.90 -44.36
N MET A 422 1.89 11.09 -44.45
CA MET A 422 1.91 9.83 -45.21
C MET A 422 2.18 9.97 -46.70
N HIS A 423 2.03 11.16 -47.24
CA HIS A 423 2.35 11.48 -48.64
C HIS A 423 3.71 12.18 -48.83
N ASP A 424 4.46 12.40 -47.74
CA ASP A 424 5.82 12.96 -47.74
C ASP A 424 6.83 11.95 -47.15
N PRO A 425 7.41 11.07 -47.98
CA PRO A 425 8.37 10.08 -47.52
C PRO A 425 9.63 10.67 -46.87
N ALA A 426 9.97 11.92 -47.16
CA ALA A 426 11.15 12.58 -46.58
C ALA A 426 10.91 12.97 -45.10
N ALA A 427 9.67 13.18 -44.72
CA ALA A 427 9.28 13.49 -43.35
C ALA A 427 9.11 12.25 -42.46
N LEU A 428 9.07 11.04 -43.06
CA LEU A 428 8.83 9.77 -42.36
C LEU A 428 10.13 8.93 -42.30
N ASP A 429 11.08 9.38 -41.50
CA ASP A 429 12.28 8.58 -41.24
C ASP A 429 11.97 7.37 -40.33
N ALA A 430 12.92 6.45 -40.21
CA ALA A 430 12.75 5.22 -39.45
C ALA A 430 12.43 5.48 -37.95
N ILE A 431 12.96 6.55 -37.36
CA ILE A 431 12.77 6.92 -35.97
C ILE A 431 11.34 7.40 -35.77
N ARG A 432 10.87 8.30 -36.63
CA ARG A 432 9.50 8.81 -36.59
C ARG A 432 8.48 7.71 -36.78
N LEU A 433 8.71 6.83 -37.77
CA LEU A 433 7.85 5.67 -38.02
C LEU A 433 7.78 4.74 -36.81
N GLY A 434 8.93 4.35 -36.27
CA GLY A 434 8.99 3.51 -35.07
C GLY A 434 8.27 4.15 -33.89
N SER A 435 8.43 5.46 -33.73
CA SER A 435 7.80 6.23 -32.63
C SER A 435 6.28 6.35 -32.80
N ILE A 436 5.80 6.60 -34.04
CA ILE A 436 4.36 6.60 -34.38
C ILE A 436 3.75 5.24 -34.03
N TYR A 437 4.41 4.15 -34.47
CA TYR A 437 3.92 2.80 -34.17
C TYR A 437 3.87 2.52 -32.66
N LEU A 438 4.94 2.83 -31.94
CA LEU A 438 5.03 2.62 -30.50
C LEU A 438 4.01 3.45 -29.72
N ALA A 439 3.83 4.74 -30.08
CA ALA A 439 2.83 5.60 -29.45
C ALA A 439 1.41 5.07 -29.67
N THR A 440 1.10 4.58 -30.89
CA THR A 440 -0.18 3.95 -31.20
C THR A 440 -0.37 2.66 -30.41
N TRP A 441 0.65 1.79 -30.37
CA TRP A 441 0.58 0.49 -29.73
C TRP A 441 0.47 0.58 -28.21
N ILE A 442 1.33 1.38 -27.55
CA ILE A 442 1.29 1.62 -26.11
C ILE A 442 0.01 2.36 -25.72
N GLY A 443 -0.37 3.37 -26.54
CA GLY A 443 -1.60 4.13 -26.34
C GLY A 443 -2.85 3.24 -26.38
N GLY A 444 -2.91 2.30 -27.34
CA GLY A 444 -4.01 1.34 -27.47
C GLY A 444 -4.14 0.40 -26.26
N ILE A 445 -3.02 -0.18 -25.80
CA ILE A 445 -3.00 -1.00 -24.56
C ILE A 445 -3.45 -0.19 -23.36
N THR A 446 -2.90 1.03 -23.20
CA THR A 446 -3.22 1.90 -22.08
C THR A 446 -4.71 2.26 -22.07
N ALA A 447 -5.26 2.64 -23.22
CA ALA A 447 -6.66 3.05 -23.35
C ALA A 447 -7.62 1.93 -22.90
N THR A 448 -7.53 0.79 -23.53
CA THR A 448 -8.47 -0.32 -23.29
C THR A 448 -8.22 -1.02 -21.97
N GLY A 449 -6.95 -1.21 -21.59
CA GLY A 449 -6.59 -1.75 -20.28
C GLY A 449 -7.14 -0.90 -19.14
N SER A 450 -7.04 0.43 -19.28
CA SER A 450 -7.57 1.37 -18.28
C SER A 450 -9.10 1.37 -18.22
N VAL A 451 -9.81 1.20 -19.33
CA VAL A 451 -11.27 1.05 -19.35
C VAL A 451 -11.69 -0.23 -18.60
N VAL A 452 -10.99 -1.33 -18.83
CA VAL A 452 -11.27 -2.59 -18.11
C VAL A 452 -10.95 -2.46 -16.62
N ALA A 453 -9.82 -1.84 -16.27
CA ALA A 453 -9.46 -1.57 -14.87
C ALA A 453 -10.51 -0.69 -14.19
N PHE A 454 -10.96 0.39 -14.84
CA PHE A 454 -12.07 1.22 -14.39
C PHE A 454 -13.33 0.39 -14.13
N GLY A 455 -13.72 -0.46 -15.10
CA GLY A 455 -14.92 -1.31 -14.97
C GLY A 455 -14.85 -2.29 -13.80
N LYS A 456 -13.68 -2.88 -13.54
CA LYS A 456 -13.47 -3.77 -12.38
C LYS A 456 -13.50 -3.00 -11.05
N LEU A 457 -12.84 -1.85 -10.99
CA LEU A 457 -12.79 -1.02 -9.80
C LEU A 457 -14.15 -0.42 -9.43
N GLN A 458 -14.94 -0.05 -10.45
CA GLN A 458 -16.30 0.48 -10.27
C GLN A 458 -17.35 -0.63 -9.98
N GLY A 459 -16.96 -1.90 -10.12
CA GLY A 459 -17.87 -3.04 -9.92
C GLY A 459 -18.80 -3.31 -11.12
N LEU A 460 -18.56 -2.66 -12.28
CA LEU A 460 -19.27 -2.93 -13.53
C LEU A 460 -18.86 -4.26 -14.16
N LEU A 461 -17.62 -4.66 -13.92
CA LEU A 461 -17.05 -5.94 -14.34
C LEU A 461 -16.72 -6.77 -13.09
N LYS A 462 -16.76 -8.10 -13.22
CA LYS A 462 -16.40 -9.02 -12.14
C LYS A 462 -14.92 -8.83 -11.78
N SER A 463 -14.60 -8.76 -10.49
CA SER A 463 -13.22 -8.66 -9.98
C SER A 463 -12.40 -9.92 -10.20
N ALA A 464 -13.05 -11.09 -10.37
CA ALA A 464 -12.37 -12.34 -10.66
C ALA A 464 -11.59 -12.29 -11.99
N PRO A 465 -10.43 -12.96 -12.09
CA PRO A 465 -9.67 -13.06 -13.33
C PRO A 465 -10.51 -13.73 -14.43
N LEU A 466 -10.46 -13.18 -15.63
CA LEU A 466 -11.08 -13.82 -16.81
C LEU A 466 -10.11 -14.86 -17.37
N ALA A 467 -10.41 -16.13 -17.13
CA ALA A 467 -9.62 -17.25 -17.66
C ALA A 467 -10.25 -17.79 -18.96
N LEU A 468 -9.80 -17.32 -20.12
CA LEU A 468 -10.20 -17.86 -21.41
C LEU A 468 -9.33 -19.07 -21.79
N PRO A 469 -9.91 -20.13 -22.39
CA PRO A 469 -9.12 -21.22 -22.96
C PRO A 469 -8.15 -20.72 -24.03
N GLY A 470 -6.88 -21.08 -23.95
CA GLY A 470 -5.87 -20.61 -24.91
C GLY A 470 -5.45 -19.15 -24.75
N ARG A 471 -5.69 -18.53 -23.59
CA ARG A 471 -5.34 -17.14 -23.28
C ARG A 471 -3.92 -16.76 -23.71
N ASP A 472 -2.96 -17.58 -23.33
CA ASP A 472 -1.54 -17.30 -23.56
C ASP A 472 -1.16 -17.38 -25.03
N GLN A 473 -1.73 -18.38 -25.72
CA GLN A 473 -1.56 -18.51 -27.17
C GLN A 473 -2.18 -17.31 -27.93
N MET A 474 -3.35 -16.84 -27.48
CA MET A 474 -3.99 -15.64 -28.04
C MET A 474 -3.13 -14.39 -27.85
N ASN A 475 -2.57 -14.19 -26.65
CA ASN A 475 -1.69 -13.06 -26.36
C ASN A 475 -0.40 -13.13 -27.19
N MET A 476 0.23 -14.30 -27.29
CA MET A 476 1.42 -14.50 -28.10
C MET A 476 1.14 -14.27 -29.58
N ALA A 477 0.01 -14.77 -30.11
CA ALA A 477 -0.38 -14.57 -31.50
C ALA A 477 -0.65 -13.09 -31.79
N ALA A 478 -1.33 -12.37 -30.90
CA ALA A 478 -1.56 -10.93 -31.04
C ALA A 478 -0.24 -10.12 -30.94
N GLY A 479 0.69 -10.51 -30.07
CA GLY A 479 2.03 -9.94 -30.01
C GLY A 479 2.84 -10.17 -31.28
N ALA A 480 2.85 -11.40 -31.82
CA ALA A 480 3.52 -11.73 -33.07
C ALA A 480 2.89 -10.98 -34.26
N ALA A 481 1.56 -10.88 -34.30
CA ALA A 481 0.86 -10.10 -35.32
C ALA A 481 1.19 -8.60 -35.22
N SER A 482 1.35 -8.06 -34.01
CA SER A 482 1.79 -6.69 -33.80
C SER A 482 3.23 -6.46 -34.32
N LEU A 483 4.14 -7.41 -34.07
CA LEU A 483 5.50 -7.32 -34.62
C LEU A 483 5.53 -7.42 -36.17
N ALA A 484 4.67 -8.26 -36.74
CA ALA A 484 4.52 -8.33 -38.20
C ALA A 484 3.94 -7.04 -38.78
N ALA A 485 2.96 -6.44 -38.13
CA ALA A 485 2.40 -5.14 -38.49
C ALA A 485 3.45 -4.01 -38.36
N LEU A 486 4.31 -4.03 -37.32
CA LEU A 486 5.45 -3.12 -37.21
C LEU A 486 6.40 -3.27 -38.38
N ALA A 487 6.80 -4.49 -38.72
CA ALA A 487 7.69 -4.74 -39.86
C ALA A 487 7.08 -4.24 -41.20
N GLY A 488 5.80 -4.49 -41.42
CA GLY A 488 5.05 -3.97 -42.56
C GLY A 488 4.97 -2.44 -42.60
N PHE A 489 4.76 -1.82 -41.44
CA PHE A 489 4.71 -0.38 -41.27
C PHE A 489 6.06 0.28 -41.56
N MET A 490 7.16 -0.30 -41.08
CA MET A 490 8.51 0.18 -41.26
C MET A 490 8.97 0.03 -42.73
N ALA A 491 8.47 -0.99 -43.46
CA ALA A 491 8.79 -1.21 -44.85
C ALA A 491 8.13 -0.19 -45.80
N GLN A 492 7.03 0.41 -45.39
CA GLN A 492 6.27 1.46 -46.09
C GLN A 492 6.08 1.24 -47.60
N PRO A 493 5.51 0.14 -48.10
CA PRO A 493 5.34 -0.10 -49.53
C PRO A 493 4.35 0.87 -50.20
N SER A 494 3.37 1.38 -49.43
CA SER A 494 2.44 2.46 -49.83
C SER A 494 1.80 3.13 -48.61
N PRO A 495 1.30 4.38 -48.72
CA PRO A 495 0.60 5.07 -47.66
C PRO A 495 -0.60 4.29 -47.13
N GLU A 496 -1.37 3.62 -47.97
CA GLU A 496 -2.53 2.81 -47.59
C GLU A 496 -2.11 1.58 -46.80
N THR A 497 -1.01 0.92 -47.19
CA THR A 497 -0.47 -0.22 -46.44
C THR A 497 0.02 0.21 -45.05
N GLY A 498 0.71 1.36 -44.98
CA GLY A 498 1.13 1.94 -43.71
C GLY A 498 -0.07 2.23 -42.78
N LEU A 499 -1.12 2.84 -43.32
CA LEU A 499 -2.36 3.11 -42.57
C LEU A 499 -3.05 1.81 -42.10
N ALA A 500 -3.07 0.78 -42.98
CA ALA A 500 -3.62 -0.53 -42.60
C ALA A 500 -2.81 -1.21 -41.49
N CYS A 501 -1.47 -1.14 -41.54
CA CYS A 501 -0.60 -1.65 -40.44
C CYS A 501 -0.79 -0.90 -39.16
N LEU A 502 -0.92 0.43 -39.21
CA LEU A 502 -1.17 1.25 -37.99
C LEU A 502 -2.55 0.99 -37.41
N GLY A 503 -3.58 0.82 -38.27
CA GLY A 503 -4.93 0.40 -37.83
C GLY A 503 -4.93 -0.99 -37.21
N ALA A 504 -4.19 -1.94 -37.80
CA ALA A 504 -3.98 -3.26 -37.22
C ALA A 504 -3.29 -3.18 -35.84
N ALA A 505 -2.26 -2.34 -35.71
CA ALA A 505 -1.56 -2.08 -34.44
C ALA A 505 -2.53 -1.58 -33.37
N ALA A 506 -3.39 -0.59 -33.72
CA ALA A 506 -4.37 -0.03 -32.79
C ALA A 506 -5.41 -1.09 -32.33
N LEU A 507 -5.90 -1.93 -33.24
CA LEU A 507 -6.87 -2.99 -32.92
C LEU A 507 -6.24 -4.12 -32.08
N LEU A 508 -5.04 -4.57 -32.46
CA LEU A 508 -4.33 -5.64 -31.73
C LEU A 508 -3.92 -5.18 -30.33
N SER A 509 -3.37 -3.97 -30.22
CA SER A 509 -2.98 -3.40 -28.93
C SER A 509 -4.20 -3.14 -28.03
N GLY A 510 -5.29 -2.63 -28.61
CA GLY A 510 -6.56 -2.48 -27.90
C GLY A 510 -7.12 -3.81 -27.41
N GLY A 511 -7.08 -4.85 -28.23
CA GLY A 511 -7.47 -6.22 -27.83
C GLY A 511 -6.59 -6.78 -26.72
N LEU A 512 -5.25 -6.63 -26.85
CA LEU A 512 -4.28 -7.05 -25.83
C LEU A 512 -4.51 -6.33 -24.50
N GLY A 513 -4.65 -5.01 -24.51
CA GLY A 513 -4.85 -4.21 -23.31
C GLY A 513 -6.12 -4.65 -22.54
N ALA A 514 -7.22 -4.80 -23.27
CA ALA A 514 -8.48 -5.27 -22.69
C ALA A 514 -8.36 -6.70 -22.13
N HIS A 515 -7.78 -7.63 -22.89
CA HIS A 515 -7.69 -9.03 -22.52
C HIS A 515 -6.73 -9.27 -21.35
N MET A 516 -5.53 -8.66 -21.40
CA MET A 516 -4.54 -8.79 -20.31
C MET A 516 -5.10 -8.24 -19.00
N THR A 517 -5.67 -7.04 -18.99
CA THR A 517 -6.27 -6.46 -17.79
C THR A 517 -7.48 -7.24 -17.29
N ALA A 518 -8.30 -7.79 -18.19
CA ALA A 518 -9.42 -8.65 -17.79
C ALA A 518 -8.97 -9.94 -17.10
N SER A 519 -7.81 -10.46 -17.48
CA SER A 519 -7.21 -11.68 -16.92
C SER A 519 -6.56 -11.50 -15.55
N ILE A 520 -6.39 -10.26 -15.07
CA ILE A 520 -5.79 -9.94 -13.78
C ILE A 520 -6.89 -9.84 -12.71
N GLY A 521 -6.64 -10.42 -11.53
CA GLY A 521 -7.58 -10.39 -10.39
C GLY A 521 -7.71 -9.03 -9.72
N GLY A 522 -8.78 -8.84 -8.95
CA GLY A 522 -9.03 -7.58 -8.21
C GLY A 522 -7.97 -7.25 -7.17
N ALA A 523 -7.31 -8.26 -6.59
CA ALA A 523 -6.20 -8.08 -5.65
C ALA A 523 -4.98 -7.40 -6.30
N ASP A 524 -4.71 -7.70 -7.58
CA ASP A 524 -3.56 -7.19 -8.32
C ASP A 524 -3.86 -5.86 -9.03
N MET A 525 -5.08 -5.30 -8.89
CA MET A 525 -5.46 -4.03 -9.53
C MET A 525 -4.57 -2.84 -9.15
N PRO A 526 -4.06 -2.69 -7.92
CA PRO A 526 -3.09 -1.64 -7.60
C PRO A 526 -1.87 -1.67 -8.52
N VAL A 527 -1.31 -2.85 -8.80
CA VAL A 527 -0.19 -3.04 -9.72
C VAL A 527 -0.57 -2.66 -11.15
N VAL A 528 -1.76 -3.06 -11.60
CA VAL A 528 -2.25 -2.72 -12.95
C VAL A 528 -2.34 -1.21 -13.15
N ILE A 529 -2.86 -0.46 -12.18
CA ILE A 529 -2.98 0.99 -12.27
C ILE A 529 -1.60 1.66 -12.40
N THR A 530 -0.60 1.19 -11.63
CA THR A 530 0.77 1.72 -11.70
C THR A 530 1.44 1.41 -13.03
N VAL A 531 1.23 0.21 -13.58
CA VAL A 531 1.71 -0.19 -14.91
C VAL A 531 1.08 0.68 -16.01
N LEU A 532 -0.23 0.91 -15.96
CA LEU A 532 -0.93 1.75 -16.94
C LEU A 532 -0.46 3.22 -16.87
N ASN A 533 -0.13 3.71 -15.66
CA ASN A 533 0.53 5.01 -15.49
C ASN A 533 1.91 5.03 -16.16
N SER A 534 2.71 3.97 -15.95
CA SER A 534 4.01 3.83 -16.63
C SER A 534 3.85 3.83 -18.16
N TYR A 535 2.89 3.10 -18.69
CA TYR A 535 2.61 3.05 -20.13
C TYR A 535 2.20 4.41 -20.69
N SER A 536 1.41 5.20 -19.95
CA SER A 536 1.07 6.57 -20.37
C SER A 536 2.30 7.45 -20.50
N GLY A 537 3.29 7.30 -19.61
CA GLY A 537 4.59 7.98 -19.70
C GLY A 537 5.41 7.53 -20.93
N TRP A 538 5.48 6.22 -21.18
CA TRP A 538 6.19 5.69 -22.35
C TRP A 538 5.54 6.10 -23.67
N ALA A 539 4.21 6.20 -23.74
CA ALA A 539 3.48 6.73 -24.89
C ALA A 539 3.85 8.19 -25.15
N LEU A 540 3.86 9.03 -24.11
CA LEU A 540 4.29 10.42 -24.19
C LEU A 540 5.78 10.55 -24.62
N CYS A 541 6.63 9.65 -24.15
CA CYS A 541 8.03 9.58 -24.56
C CYS A 541 8.16 9.28 -26.07
N ALA A 542 7.38 8.32 -26.58
CA ALA A 542 7.33 7.99 -28.01
C ALA A 542 6.84 9.19 -28.84
N GLU A 543 5.84 9.96 -28.35
CA GLU A 543 5.44 11.23 -28.98
C GLU A 543 6.60 12.24 -29.02
N GLY A 544 7.42 12.31 -27.96
CA GLY A 544 8.60 13.16 -27.92
C GLY A 544 9.58 12.83 -29.03
N PHE A 545 9.86 11.54 -29.30
CA PHE A 545 10.70 11.09 -30.38
C PHE A 545 10.05 11.33 -31.74
N MET A 546 8.75 11.12 -31.89
CA MET A 546 7.97 11.33 -33.09
C MET A 546 8.00 12.79 -33.57
N LEU A 547 7.88 13.72 -32.60
CA LEU A 547 7.75 15.15 -32.87
C LEU A 547 9.06 15.93 -32.75
N ASP A 548 10.17 15.26 -32.46
CA ASP A 548 11.46 15.87 -32.12
C ASP A 548 11.34 16.92 -31.00
N GLN A 549 10.60 16.54 -29.95
CA GLN A 549 10.33 17.39 -28.78
C GLN A 549 11.01 16.83 -27.52
N PRO A 550 12.23 17.29 -27.18
CA PRO A 550 12.97 16.80 -26.00
C PRO A 550 12.21 16.93 -24.68
N MET A 551 11.36 17.96 -24.55
CA MET A 551 10.52 18.17 -23.39
C MET A 551 9.57 16.99 -23.15
N LEU A 552 8.88 16.50 -24.18
CA LEU A 552 7.99 15.35 -24.07
C LEU A 552 8.77 14.07 -23.76
N THR A 553 9.96 13.92 -24.33
CA THR A 553 10.86 12.79 -24.02
C THR A 553 11.28 12.79 -22.55
N VAL A 554 11.68 13.95 -22.00
CA VAL A 554 12.05 14.09 -20.59
C VAL A 554 10.87 13.77 -19.68
N VAL A 555 9.74 14.42 -19.92
CA VAL A 555 8.54 14.27 -19.07
C VAL A 555 7.96 12.86 -19.19
N GLY A 556 7.92 12.31 -20.40
CA GLY A 556 7.46 10.95 -20.65
C GLY A 556 8.34 9.89 -19.96
N ALA A 557 9.68 10.03 -20.08
CA ALA A 557 10.63 9.14 -19.41
C ALA A 557 10.53 9.23 -17.88
N LEU A 558 10.37 10.44 -17.34
CA LEU A 558 10.16 10.68 -15.91
C LEU A 558 8.89 9.97 -15.39
N ILE A 559 7.77 10.09 -16.10
CA ILE A 559 6.50 9.44 -15.74
C ILE A 559 6.60 7.93 -15.92
N GLY A 560 7.17 7.47 -17.04
CA GLY A 560 7.33 6.06 -17.35
C GLY A 560 8.18 5.33 -16.32
N SER A 561 9.33 5.89 -15.96
CA SER A 561 10.22 5.31 -14.92
C SER A 561 9.60 5.38 -13.52
N SER A 562 8.88 6.47 -13.18
CA SER A 562 8.17 6.57 -11.90
C SER A 562 7.08 5.53 -11.75
N GLY A 563 6.27 5.32 -12.78
CA GLY A 563 5.24 4.28 -12.78
C GLY A 563 5.83 2.88 -12.70
N ALA A 564 6.95 2.62 -13.39
CA ALA A 564 7.67 1.34 -13.31
C ALA A 564 8.22 1.09 -11.91
N MET A 565 8.80 2.11 -11.27
CA MET A 565 9.30 2.01 -9.89
C MET A 565 8.17 1.72 -8.90
N LEU A 566 7.05 2.44 -8.98
CA LEU A 566 5.88 2.16 -8.16
C LEU A 566 5.35 0.74 -8.36
N THR A 567 5.34 0.26 -9.61
CA THR A 567 4.95 -1.11 -9.93
C THR A 567 5.86 -2.12 -9.22
N ASN A 568 7.18 -1.87 -9.25
CA ASN A 568 8.13 -2.75 -8.55
C ASN A 568 7.89 -2.77 -7.04
N VAL A 569 7.76 -1.60 -6.41
CA VAL A 569 7.46 -1.48 -4.97
C VAL A 569 6.18 -2.25 -4.60
N MET A 570 5.13 -2.15 -5.43
CA MET A 570 3.89 -2.87 -5.20
C MET A 570 4.05 -4.39 -5.37
N CYS A 571 4.83 -4.83 -6.35
CA CYS A 571 5.12 -6.23 -6.58
C CYS A 571 5.97 -6.83 -5.45
N ASP A 572 6.96 -6.10 -4.96
CA ASP A 572 7.78 -6.48 -3.81
C ASP A 572 6.91 -6.62 -2.54
N ALA A 573 6.02 -5.65 -2.29
CA ALA A 573 5.08 -5.67 -1.16
C ALA A 573 4.05 -6.83 -1.24
N MET A 574 3.84 -7.42 -2.41
CA MET A 574 2.99 -8.60 -2.62
C MET A 574 3.78 -9.90 -2.75
N ASN A 575 5.11 -9.84 -2.71
CA ASN A 575 6.01 -10.95 -3.07
C ASN A 575 5.65 -11.59 -4.41
N ARG A 576 5.35 -10.77 -5.41
CA ARG A 576 4.95 -11.19 -6.75
C ARG A 576 5.90 -10.64 -7.80
N ASP A 577 6.28 -11.47 -8.75
CA ASP A 577 7.03 -10.99 -9.91
C ASP A 577 6.13 -10.19 -10.86
N ILE A 578 6.66 -9.07 -11.37
CA ILE A 578 5.93 -8.19 -12.30
C ILE A 578 5.42 -8.99 -13.51
N GLY A 579 6.24 -9.87 -14.08
CA GLY A 579 5.87 -10.70 -15.21
C GLY A 579 4.70 -11.62 -14.87
N SER A 580 4.70 -12.21 -13.67
CA SER A 580 3.61 -13.08 -13.22
C SER A 580 2.30 -12.33 -13.04
N VAL A 581 2.33 -11.09 -12.58
CA VAL A 581 1.12 -10.26 -12.45
C VAL A 581 0.59 -9.85 -13.82
N LEU A 582 1.44 -9.32 -14.69
CA LEU A 582 1.05 -8.83 -16.02
C LEU A 582 0.55 -9.94 -16.95
N LEU A 583 1.13 -11.12 -16.83
CA LEU A 583 0.73 -12.29 -17.62
C LEU A 583 -0.38 -13.11 -16.96
N GLY A 584 -0.98 -12.60 -15.87
CA GLY A 584 -2.14 -13.21 -15.21
C GLY A 584 -1.85 -14.55 -14.53
N GLY A 585 -0.69 -14.68 -13.87
CA GLY A 585 -0.31 -15.88 -13.12
C GLY A 585 0.36 -16.96 -13.96
N TYR A 586 1.05 -16.59 -15.01
CA TYR A 586 1.87 -17.50 -15.81
C TYR A 586 2.91 -18.19 -14.91
N GLY A 587 2.81 -19.52 -14.78
CA GLY A 587 3.82 -20.34 -14.08
C GLY A 587 3.65 -20.54 -12.58
N GLN A 588 2.59 -20.06 -11.95
CA GLN A 588 2.27 -20.45 -10.57
C GLN A 588 1.44 -21.75 -10.56
N ALA A 589 2.11 -22.90 -10.65
CA ALA A 589 1.52 -24.15 -10.22
C ALA A 589 1.34 -24.12 -8.69
N ALA A 590 0.15 -24.52 -8.20
CA ALA A 590 -0.05 -24.72 -6.77
C ALA A 590 1.06 -25.64 -6.23
N LYS A 591 1.85 -25.15 -5.28
CA LYS A 591 3.03 -25.87 -4.75
C LYS A 591 2.68 -27.02 -3.80
N GLY A 592 1.42 -27.39 -3.67
CA GLY A 592 0.95 -28.47 -2.80
C GLY A 592 -0.39 -28.14 -2.14
N PRO A 593 -0.94 -29.00 -1.30
CA PRO A 593 -2.12 -28.67 -0.51
C PRO A 593 -1.77 -27.54 0.48
N ALA A 594 -2.62 -26.51 0.53
CA ALA A 594 -2.48 -25.44 1.52
C ALA A 594 -2.67 -26.02 2.94
N MET A 595 -2.08 -25.36 3.93
CA MET A 595 -2.25 -25.70 5.34
C MET A 595 -3.73 -25.58 5.72
N GLU A 596 -4.29 -26.64 6.33
CA GLU A 596 -5.64 -26.60 6.87
C GLU A 596 -5.63 -25.80 8.18
N VAL A 597 -6.41 -24.73 8.25
CA VAL A 597 -6.54 -23.93 9.47
C VAL A 597 -7.43 -24.67 10.46
N VAL A 598 -6.84 -25.18 11.53
CA VAL A 598 -7.53 -25.92 12.58
C VAL A 598 -7.68 -25.01 13.80
N GLY A 599 -8.92 -24.85 14.30
CA GLY A 599 -9.23 -24.08 15.50
C GLY A 599 -10.63 -23.47 15.44
N GLU A 600 -11.11 -22.99 16.56
CA GLU A 600 -12.36 -22.24 16.65
C GLU A 600 -12.04 -20.78 16.96
N ALA A 601 -12.67 -19.87 16.22
CA ALA A 601 -12.50 -18.45 16.44
C ALA A 601 -13.31 -18.01 17.67
N THR A 602 -12.70 -17.25 18.55
CA THR A 602 -13.37 -16.62 19.68
C THR A 602 -14.14 -15.40 19.18
N VAL A 603 -15.47 -15.40 19.37
CA VAL A 603 -16.32 -14.27 18.98
C VAL A 603 -16.64 -13.42 20.20
N VAL A 604 -16.45 -12.10 20.09
CA VAL A 604 -16.71 -11.12 21.14
C VAL A 604 -17.73 -10.07 20.68
N ASP A 605 -18.30 -9.36 21.66
CA ASP A 605 -19.24 -8.26 21.41
C ASP A 605 -18.57 -6.88 21.58
N ASN A 606 -19.28 -5.82 21.16
CA ASN A 606 -18.77 -4.46 21.20
C ASN A 606 -18.46 -3.94 22.63
N PRO A 607 -19.27 -4.24 23.67
CA PRO A 607 -18.94 -3.84 25.04
C PRO A 607 -17.60 -4.41 25.51
N THR A 608 -17.33 -5.68 25.25
CA THR A 608 -16.06 -6.33 25.61
C THR A 608 -14.87 -5.68 24.90
N VAL A 609 -15.01 -5.36 23.62
CA VAL A 609 -13.95 -4.66 22.88
C VAL A 609 -13.74 -3.24 23.41
N ALA A 610 -14.81 -2.56 23.83
CA ALA A 610 -14.70 -1.23 24.45
C ALA A 610 -13.89 -1.29 25.76
N GLU A 611 -14.10 -2.30 26.61
CA GLU A 611 -13.28 -2.52 27.81
C GLU A 611 -11.81 -2.75 27.46
N TYR A 612 -11.51 -3.57 26.45
CA TYR A 612 -10.14 -3.80 26.01
C TYR A 612 -9.45 -2.51 25.60
N LEU A 613 -10.15 -1.64 24.87
CA LEU A 613 -9.59 -0.38 24.40
C LEU A 613 -9.39 0.64 25.51
N THR A 614 -10.30 0.69 26.48
CA THR A 614 -10.24 1.65 27.60
C THR A 614 -9.21 1.27 28.66
N ASP A 615 -8.89 -0.02 28.79
CA ASP A 615 -7.87 -0.53 29.71
C ASP A 615 -6.46 -0.53 29.08
N ALA A 616 -6.35 -0.33 27.77
CA ALA A 616 -5.09 -0.36 27.06
C ALA A 616 -4.28 0.94 27.28
N LYS A 617 -2.96 0.82 27.28
CA LYS A 617 -2.03 1.98 27.23
C LYS A 617 -1.61 2.31 25.82
N LYS A 618 -1.45 1.29 24.97
CA LYS A 618 -1.06 1.43 23.55
C LYS A 618 -2.01 0.59 22.70
N VAL A 619 -2.68 1.25 21.76
CA VAL A 619 -3.59 0.63 20.79
C VAL A 619 -3.01 0.78 19.40
N CYS A 620 -2.92 -0.32 18.66
CA CYS A 620 -2.59 -0.32 17.25
C CYS A 620 -3.86 -0.51 16.43
N ILE A 621 -4.08 0.27 15.39
CA ILE A 621 -5.22 0.10 14.46
C ILE A 621 -4.67 -0.26 13.09
N VAL A 622 -5.10 -1.42 12.57
CA VAL A 622 -4.70 -1.92 11.25
C VAL A 622 -5.89 -1.83 10.30
N PRO A 623 -5.96 -0.78 9.48
CA PRO A 623 -7.06 -0.60 8.55
C PRO A 623 -6.83 -1.41 7.27
N GLY A 624 -7.89 -2.04 6.77
CA GLY A 624 -7.92 -2.67 5.47
C GLY A 624 -8.94 -2.00 4.53
N TYR A 625 -9.06 -2.52 3.31
CA TYR A 625 -9.99 -1.99 2.31
C TYR A 625 -11.46 -2.03 2.79
N GLY A 626 -11.81 -2.99 3.64
CA GLY A 626 -13.15 -3.09 4.22
C GLY A 626 -13.58 -1.87 5.01
N LEU A 627 -12.66 -1.20 5.69
CA LEU A 627 -12.91 0.08 6.38
C LEU A 627 -13.36 1.17 5.37
N ALA A 628 -12.69 1.25 4.23
CA ALA A 628 -13.01 2.22 3.17
C ALA A 628 -14.38 1.96 2.55
N VAL A 629 -14.70 0.69 2.26
CA VAL A 629 -16.00 0.29 1.69
C VAL A 629 -17.16 0.60 2.65
N ALA A 630 -16.96 0.34 3.94
CA ALA A 630 -17.94 0.61 4.98
C ALA A 630 -18.05 2.12 5.33
N LYS A 631 -17.11 2.96 4.86
CA LYS A 631 -16.99 4.38 5.24
C LYS A 631 -16.87 4.59 6.75
N ALA A 632 -16.16 3.69 7.43
CA ALA A 632 -15.98 3.70 8.89
C ALA A 632 -14.83 4.59 9.36
N GLN A 633 -14.05 5.19 8.44
CA GLN A 633 -12.87 6.02 8.76
C GLN A 633 -13.19 7.21 9.67
N TYR A 634 -14.36 7.83 9.52
CA TYR A 634 -14.74 8.97 10.36
C TYR A 634 -15.01 8.57 11.81
N ALA A 635 -15.75 7.46 12.01
CA ALA A 635 -16.02 6.94 13.35
C ALA A 635 -14.74 6.48 14.07
N ILE A 636 -13.80 5.89 13.31
CA ILE A 636 -12.46 5.53 13.83
C ILE A 636 -11.67 6.79 14.19
N ALA A 637 -11.69 7.84 13.39
CA ALA A 637 -11.02 9.10 13.72
C ALA A 637 -11.57 9.72 15.02
N ASP A 638 -12.88 9.64 15.24
CA ASP A 638 -13.50 10.12 16.48
C ASP A 638 -13.16 9.21 17.68
N LEU A 639 -13.11 7.89 17.50
CA LEU A 639 -12.64 6.94 18.51
C LEU A 639 -11.19 7.24 18.93
N VAL A 640 -10.30 7.47 17.97
CA VAL A 640 -8.89 7.83 18.22
C VAL A 640 -8.78 9.12 19.04
N LYS A 641 -9.57 10.15 18.72
CA LYS A 641 -9.58 11.42 19.48
C LYS A 641 -9.95 11.19 20.95
N ILE A 642 -10.95 10.34 21.21
CA ILE A 642 -11.39 10.03 22.56
C ILE A 642 -10.32 9.26 23.32
N LEU A 643 -9.78 8.19 22.73
CA LEU A 643 -8.73 7.38 23.35
C LEU A 643 -7.48 8.23 23.65
N SER A 644 -7.05 9.06 22.69
CA SER A 644 -5.90 9.96 22.88
C SER A 644 -6.15 11.02 23.94
N HIS A 645 -7.38 11.56 24.05
CA HIS A 645 -7.76 12.52 25.10
C HIS A 645 -7.65 11.91 26.50
N HIS A 646 -7.88 10.60 26.61
CA HIS A 646 -7.76 9.87 27.87
C HIS A 646 -6.36 9.26 28.10
N GLY A 647 -5.36 9.69 27.31
CA GLY A 647 -3.95 9.33 27.52
C GLY A 647 -3.53 8.01 26.90
N ILE A 648 -4.38 7.36 26.11
CA ILE A 648 -4.05 6.12 25.40
C ILE A 648 -3.27 6.47 24.14
N LYS A 649 -2.09 5.88 23.98
CA LYS A 649 -1.29 6.04 22.75
C LYS A 649 -1.90 5.21 21.61
N VAL A 650 -2.39 5.88 20.58
CA VAL A 650 -2.93 5.20 19.40
C VAL A 650 -1.98 5.37 18.21
N VAL A 651 -1.71 4.27 17.51
CA VAL A 651 -0.93 4.24 16.27
C VAL A 651 -1.69 3.46 15.20
N PHE A 652 -1.48 3.81 13.94
CA PHE A 652 -2.01 3.06 12.80
C PHE A 652 -0.87 2.31 12.12
N GLY A 653 -1.08 1.05 11.76
CA GLY A 653 -0.17 0.27 10.91
C GLY A 653 -0.79 0.09 9.52
N ILE A 654 -0.16 0.63 8.48
CA ILE A 654 -0.67 0.54 7.11
C ILE A 654 0.22 -0.37 6.27
N HIS A 655 -0.41 -1.35 5.61
CA HIS A 655 0.25 -2.20 4.66
C HIS A 655 0.35 -1.48 3.29
N PRO A 656 1.50 -1.56 2.57
CA PRO A 656 1.71 -0.86 1.29
C PRO A 656 0.65 -1.16 0.22
N VAL A 657 0.10 -2.38 0.20
CA VAL A 657 -0.95 -2.79 -0.76
C VAL A 657 -2.37 -2.74 -0.17
N ALA A 658 -2.55 -2.19 1.02
CA ALA A 658 -3.87 -2.02 1.59
C ALA A 658 -4.68 -0.98 0.79
N GLY A 659 -5.83 -1.37 0.26
CA GLY A 659 -6.66 -0.54 -0.61
C GLY A 659 -6.72 -1.05 -2.04
N ARG A 660 -7.02 -0.16 -2.98
CA ARG A 660 -7.07 -0.40 -4.43
C ARG A 660 -6.04 0.43 -5.22
N MET A 661 -5.25 1.22 -4.52
CA MET A 661 -4.19 2.08 -5.07
C MET A 661 -3.13 2.29 -3.99
N PRO A 662 -1.83 2.38 -4.33
CA PRO A 662 -0.78 2.63 -3.34
C PRO A 662 -1.06 3.91 -2.54
N GLY A 663 -0.93 3.86 -1.21
CA GLY A 663 -1.17 5.00 -0.33
C GLY A 663 -2.64 5.43 -0.18
N GLN A 664 -3.61 4.65 -0.68
CA GLN A 664 -5.02 5.03 -0.61
C GLN A 664 -5.54 5.15 0.82
N LEU A 665 -5.17 4.24 1.71
CA LEU A 665 -5.62 4.29 3.10
C LEU A 665 -5.06 5.50 3.85
N ASN A 666 -3.83 5.91 3.55
CA ASN A 666 -3.24 7.12 4.10
C ASN A 666 -4.11 8.37 3.74
N VAL A 667 -4.55 8.46 2.48
CA VAL A 667 -5.45 9.54 2.03
C VAL A 667 -6.81 9.48 2.74
N LEU A 668 -7.38 8.27 2.92
CA LEU A 668 -8.67 8.10 3.59
C LEU A 668 -8.62 8.44 5.09
N LEU A 669 -7.54 8.09 5.77
CA LEU A 669 -7.32 8.47 7.17
C LEU A 669 -7.11 9.98 7.29
N ALA A 670 -6.33 10.57 6.39
CA ALA A 670 -6.14 12.02 6.33
C ALA A 670 -7.46 12.77 6.06
N GLU A 671 -8.34 12.24 5.18
CA GLU A 671 -9.69 12.78 4.95
C GLU A 671 -10.53 12.79 6.23
N ALA A 672 -10.43 11.73 7.03
CA ALA A 672 -11.14 11.61 8.30
C ALA A 672 -10.55 12.51 9.42
N GLY A 673 -9.43 13.17 9.16
CA GLY A 673 -8.75 14.05 10.12
C GLY A 673 -7.85 13.32 11.11
N VAL A 674 -7.39 12.11 10.76
CA VAL A 674 -6.35 11.40 11.51
C VAL A 674 -4.99 12.06 11.22
N PRO A 675 -4.24 12.48 12.25
CA PRO A 675 -2.91 13.07 12.05
C PRO A 675 -1.95 12.03 11.44
N TYR A 676 -1.19 12.41 10.42
CA TYR A 676 -0.29 11.46 9.77
C TYR A 676 0.92 11.05 10.64
N ASP A 677 1.18 11.77 11.75
CA ASP A 677 2.26 11.45 12.70
C ASP A 677 2.04 10.16 13.50
N ILE A 678 0.80 9.71 13.60
CA ILE A 678 0.43 8.45 14.25
C ILE A 678 0.19 7.33 13.25
N VAL A 679 0.50 7.57 11.97
CA VAL A 679 0.33 6.60 10.88
C VAL A 679 1.71 6.09 10.49
N GLU A 680 1.96 4.82 10.75
CA GLU A 680 3.23 4.14 10.53
C GLU A 680 3.07 3.15 9.38
N GLU A 681 4.14 2.96 8.61
CA GLU A 681 4.19 1.96 7.55
C GLU A 681 4.43 0.57 8.16
N MET A 682 4.17 -0.48 7.37
CA MET A 682 4.24 -1.87 7.82
C MET A 682 5.59 -2.24 8.45
N GLU A 683 6.69 -1.80 7.88
CA GLU A 683 8.04 -2.07 8.38
C GLU A 683 8.24 -1.43 9.76
N GLU A 684 7.80 -0.18 9.91
CA GLU A 684 7.92 0.58 11.16
C GLU A 684 7.08 -0.06 12.27
N ILE A 685 5.80 -0.35 12.00
CA ILE A 685 4.91 -0.93 13.01
C ILE A 685 5.33 -2.34 13.42
N ASN A 686 5.85 -3.16 12.49
CA ASN A 686 6.30 -4.52 12.78
C ASN A 686 7.49 -4.58 13.75
N GLU A 687 8.29 -3.50 13.86
CA GLU A 687 9.41 -3.43 14.81
C GLU A 687 8.95 -3.36 16.27
N HIS A 688 7.74 -2.85 16.53
CA HIS A 688 7.26 -2.61 17.90
C HIS A 688 5.75 -2.91 18.11
N ILE A 689 5.14 -3.74 17.25
CA ILE A 689 3.73 -4.15 17.38
C ILE A 689 3.48 -5.02 18.63
N ASP A 690 4.53 -5.69 19.14
CA ASP A 690 4.51 -6.46 20.37
C ASP A 690 4.30 -5.59 21.63
N GLU A 691 4.58 -4.29 21.56
CA GLU A 691 4.28 -3.33 22.62
C GLU A 691 2.78 -2.99 22.70
N ALA A 692 2.00 -3.26 21.64
CA ALA A 692 0.58 -2.94 21.62
C ALA A 692 -0.21 -3.85 22.58
N ASP A 693 -0.99 -3.23 23.47
CA ASP A 693 -1.88 -3.96 24.37
C ASP A 693 -3.05 -4.54 23.59
N VAL A 694 -3.60 -3.77 22.65
CA VAL A 694 -4.68 -4.17 21.76
C VAL A 694 -4.36 -3.76 20.33
N THR A 695 -4.48 -4.70 19.40
CA THR A 695 -4.47 -4.42 17.96
C THR A 695 -5.86 -4.60 17.39
N LEU A 696 -6.45 -3.52 16.90
CA LEU A 696 -7.77 -3.49 16.29
C LEU A 696 -7.62 -3.55 14.76
N VAL A 697 -8.00 -4.67 14.16
CA VAL A 697 -7.96 -4.89 12.71
C VAL A 697 -9.34 -4.61 12.12
N ILE A 698 -9.44 -3.70 11.13
CA ILE A 698 -10.72 -3.30 10.57
C ILE A 698 -10.75 -3.52 9.07
N GLY A 699 -11.43 -4.58 8.64
CA GLY A 699 -11.63 -4.88 7.23
C GLY A 699 -10.36 -5.27 6.45
N ALA A 700 -9.31 -5.75 7.14
CA ALA A 700 -8.13 -6.39 6.58
C ALA A 700 -8.24 -7.91 6.66
N ASN A 701 -7.56 -8.63 5.77
CA ASN A 701 -7.46 -10.09 5.78
C ASN A 701 -6.09 -10.54 5.29
N ASP A 702 -5.83 -10.50 3.98
CA ASP A 702 -4.60 -11.02 3.39
C ASP A 702 -3.34 -10.28 3.89
N THR A 703 -3.46 -8.99 4.19
CA THR A 703 -2.37 -8.13 4.69
C THR A 703 -1.94 -8.40 6.14
N ILE A 704 -2.69 -9.25 6.85
CA ILE A 704 -2.39 -9.68 8.22
C ILE A 704 -2.37 -11.21 8.34
N ASN A 705 -2.33 -11.92 7.22
CA ASN A 705 -2.47 -13.37 7.19
C ASN A 705 -1.15 -14.06 7.51
N SER A 706 -1.08 -14.74 8.65
CA SER A 706 0.14 -15.45 9.08
C SER A 706 0.51 -16.64 8.19
N ALA A 707 -0.41 -17.16 7.35
CA ALA A 707 -0.09 -18.19 6.35
C ALA A 707 0.96 -17.71 5.32
N ALA A 708 1.17 -16.40 5.19
CA ALA A 708 2.25 -15.85 4.37
C ALA A 708 3.65 -16.23 4.88
N GLU A 709 3.80 -16.38 6.19
CA GLU A 709 5.05 -16.75 6.86
C GLU A 709 5.08 -18.24 7.25
N GLU A 710 3.92 -18.80 7.67
CA GLU A 710 3.81 -20.12 8.26
C GLU A 710 3.64 -21.23 7.21
N ASP A 711 3.04 -20.95 6.04
CA ASP A 711 2.77 -21.96 5.00
C ASP A 711 3.55 -21.69 3.70
N PRO A 712 4.64 -22.43 3.43
CA PRO A 712 5.41 -22.28 2.19
C PRO A 712 4.61 -22.64 0.92
N ASN A 713 3.50 -23.35 1.04
CA ASN A 713 2.64 -23.76 -0.07
C ASN A 713 1.48 -22.78 -0.33
N SER A 714 1.30 -21.81 0.57
CA SER A 714 0.26 -20.80 0.44
C SER A 714 0.47 -19.96 -0.84
N PRO A 715 -0.61 -19.58 -1.54
CA PRO A 715 -0.55 -18.62 -2.64
C PRO A 715 0.07 -17.27 -2.27
N ILE A 716 0.07 -16.91 -0.98
CA ILE A 716 0.65 -15.67 -0.45
C ILE A 716 1.99 -15.90 0.28
N ALA A 717 2.58 -17.10 0.17
CA ALA A 717 3.84 -17.43 0.84
C ALA A 717 4.94 -16.40 0.54
N GLY A 718 5.61 -15.93 1.59
CA GLY A 718 6.65 -14.90 1.50
C GLY A 718 6.15 -13.46 1.30
N MET A 719 4.84 -13.23 1.22
CA MET A 719 4.28 -11.88 1.22
C MET A 719 4.59 -11.21 2.56
N PRO A 720 5.20 -10.01 2.57
CA PRO A 720 5.31 -9.23 3.80
C PRO A 720 3.91 -8.92 4.36
N VAL A 721 3.72 -9.07 5.67
CA VAL A 721 2.42 -8.85 6.33
C VAL A 721 2.61 -8.09 7.64
N ILE A 722 1.56 -7.43 8.11
CA ILE A 722 1.56 -6.84 9.44
C ILE A 722 1.36 -7.97 10.46
N GLN A 723 2.34 -8.18 11.32
CA GLN A 723 2.43 -9.29 12.26
C GLN A 723 1.55 -9.07 13.49
N VAL A 724 0.26 -8.83 13.28
CA VAL A 724 -0.70 -8.49 14.36
C VAL A 724 -0.74 -9.49 15.50
N TRP A 725 -0.45 -10.76 15.23
CA TRP A 725 -0.43 -11.84 16.22
C TRP A 725 0.68 -11.72 17.28
N LYS A 726 1.64 -10.79 17.08
CA LYS A 726 2.66 -10.48 18.07
C LYS A 726 2.17 -9.54 19.18
N SER A 727 1.08 -8.81 18.96
CA SER A 727 0.50 -7.95 19.99
C SER A 727 -0.17 -8.78 21.11
N LYS A 728 -0.37 -8.18 22.28
CA LYS A 728 -0.90 -8.91 23.44
C LYS A 728 -2.32 -9.42 23.18
N ARG A 729 -3.15 -8.61 22.50
CA ARG A 729 -4.50 -8.99 22.09
C ARG A 729 -4.80 -8.44 20.69
N VAL A 730 -5.47 -9.23 19.89
CA VAL A 730 -5.91 -8.85 18.54
C VAL A 730 -7.44 -8.91 18.48
N VAL A 731 -8.07 -7.86 17.99
CA VAL A 731 -9.50 -7.86 17.69
C VAL A 731 -9.68 -7.64 16.21
N VAL A 732 -10.27 -8.62 15.51
CA VAL A 732 -10.49 -8.55 14.06
C VAL A 732 -11.97 -8.28 13.77
N MET A 733 -12.23 -7.11 13.18
CA MET A 733 -13.58 -6.71 12.76
C MET A 733 -13.83 -7.13 11.32
N LYS A 734 -14.76 -8.06 11.13
CA LYS A 734 -15.08 -8.62 9.82
C LYS A 734 -16.55 -9.01 9.70
N ARG A 735 -17.13 -8.97 8.48
CA ARG A 735 -18.54 -9.36 8.29
C ARG A 735 -18.79 -10.86 8.44
N SER A 736 -17.80 -11.68 8.10
CA SER A 736 -17.88 -13.14 8.15
C SER A 736 -16.48 -13.75 8.15
N MET A 737 -16.38 -15.03 8.44
CA MET A 737 -15.12 -15.81 8.42
C MET A 737 -14.60 -16.11 7.00
N ALA A 738 -15.28 -15.66 5.94
CA ALA A 738 -14.88 -15.95 4.57
C ALA A 738 -13.44 -15.50 4.28
N SER A 739 -12.72 -16.26 3.44
CA SER A 739 -11.36 -15.95 2.98
C SER A 739 -11.30 -14.58 2.27
N GLY A 740 -10.09 -14.00 2.16
CA GLY A 740 -9.82 -12.75 1.48
C GLY A 740 -9.78 -12.87 -0.04
N TYR A 741 -9.19 -11.87 -0.70
CA TYR A 741 -9.01 -11.86 -2.17
C TYR A 741 -8.08 -12.96 -2.65
N ALA A 742 -7.11 -13.37 -1.83
CA ALA A 742 -6.18 -14.45 -2.14
C ALA A 742 -6.85 -15.84 -2.07
N GLY A 743 -8.07 -15.94 -1.52
CA GLY A 743 -8.78 -17.21 -1.36
C GLY A 743 -8.12 -18.15 -0.34
N VAL A 744 -7.30 -17.61 0.57
CA VAL A 744 -6.57 -18.36 1.60
C VAL A 744 -7.23 -18.11 2.95
N ASP A 745 -7.40 -19.14 3.75
CA ASP A 745 -7.86 -19.01 5.12
C ASP A 745 -6.77 -18.36 5.98
N ASN A 746 -7.20 -17.63 7.00
CA ASN A 746 -6.27 -16.85 7.83
C ASN A 746 -6.12 -17.49 9.22
N PRO A 747 -4.96 -18.10 9.53
CA PRO A 747 -4.72 -18.72 10.83
C PRO A 747 -4.81 -17.74 12.00
N VAL A 748 -4.60 -16.45 11.77
CA VAL A 748 -4.70 -15.42 12.83
C VAL A 748 -6.06 -15.43 13.50
N PHE A 749 -7.14 -15.75 12.77
CA PHE A 749 -8.51 -15.71 13.31
C PHE A 749 -8.79 -16.76 14.37
N VAL A 750 -7.97 -17.80 14.46
CA VAL A 750 -8.10 -18.89 15.43
C VAL A 750 -6.96 -18.92 16.46
N LYS A 751 -6.08 -17.91 16.47
CA LYS A 751 -5.01 -17.80 17.48
C LYS A 751 -5.59 -17.45 18.86
N GLU A 752 -4.95 -17.91 19.92
CA GLU A 752 -5.42 -17.74 21.31
C GLU A 752 -5.56 -16.28 21.76
N ASN A 753 -4.77 -15.38 21.19
CA ASN A 753 -4.79 -13.95 21.50
C ASN A 753 -5.70 -13.15 20.55
N THR A 754 -6.48 -13.82 19.69
CA THR A 754 -7.29 -13.17 18.67
C THR A 754 -8.77 -13.39 18.92
N ASP A 755 -9.51 -12.29 18.96
CA ASP A 755 -10.96 -12.24 19.09
C ASP A 755 -11.59 -11.69 17.81
N MET A 756 -12.73 -12.26 17.41
CA MET A 756 -13.47 -11.85 16.21
C MET A 756 -14.69 -11.01 16.60
N LEU A 757 -14.78 -9.78 16.12
CA LEU A 757 -15.97 -8.95 16.20
C LEU A 757 -16.69 -9.01 14.85
N LEU A 758 -17.72 -9.85 14.76
CA LEU A 758 -18.44 -10.10 13.50
C LEU A 758 -19.58 -9.10 13.31
N GLY A 759 -19.55 -8.37 12.18
CA GLY A 759 -20.59 -7.40 11.85
C GLY A 759 -20.21 -6.48 10.69
N ASP A 760 -21.11 -5.57 10.36
CA ASP A 760 -20.80 -4.48 9.42
C ASP A 760 -19.82 -3.51 10.10
N ALA A 761 -18.70 -3.21 9.44
CA ALA A 761 -17.61 -2.45 10.05
C ALA A 761 -18.06 -1.06 10.53
N LYS A 762 -18.95 -0.37 9.79
CA LYS A 762 -19.45 0.94 10.20
C LYS A 762 -20.34 0.83 11.43
N ALA A 763 -21.32 -0.07 11.38
CA ALA A 763 -22.25 -0.26 12.50
C ALA A 763 -21.50 -0.67 13.77
N SER A 764 -20.55 -1.62 13.66
CA SER A 764 -19.75 -2.09 14.79
C SER A 764 -18.83 -1.00 15.36
N VAL A 765 -18.21 -0.16 14.50
CA VAL A 765 -17.37 0.95 14.96
C VAL A 765 -18.21 2.07 15.57
N ASP A 766 -19.38 2.39 15.01
CA ASP A 766 -20.28 3.40 15.59
C ASP A 766 -20.76 2.97 16.99
N GLU A 767 -21.11 1.70 17.16
CA GLU A 767 -21.49 1.13 18.46
C GLU A 767 -20.32 1.10 19.45
N LEU A 768 -19.13 0.69 18.99
CA LEU A 768 -17.91 0.70 19.78
C LEU A 768 -17.58 2.10 20.28
N LEU A 769 -17.69 3.11 19.42
CA LEU A 769 -17.51 4.51 19.77
C LEU A 769 -18.49 4.96 20.86
N GLN A 770 -19.76 4.53 20.79
CA GLN A 770 -20.75 4.84 21.81
C GLN A 770 -20.43 4.15 23.14
N ASN A 771 -20.00 2.88 23.11
CA ASN A 771 -19.65 2.13 24.33
C ASN A 771 -18.42 2.74 25.02
N VAL A 772 -17.39 3.15 24.25
CA VAL A 772 -16.21 3.84 24.80
C VAL A 772 -16.59 5.20 25.41
N LYS A 773 -17.46 5.98 24.74
CA LYS A 773 -17.98 7.24 25.32
C LYS A 773 -18.71 6.99 26.64
N LYS A 774 -19.63 6.03 26.65
CA LYS A 774 -20.40 5.68 27.84
C LYS A 774 -19.50 5.25 28.99
N HIS A 775 -18.47 4.45 28.72
CA HIS A 775 -17.49 4.01 29.73
C HIS A 775 -16.83 5.22 30.45
N TYR A 776 -16.40 6.22 29.68
CA TYR A 776 -15.77 7.41 30.25
C TYR A 776 -16.78 8.36 30.91
N ASP A 777 -18.00 8.49 30.37
CA ASP A 777 -19.08 9.30 30.99
C ASP A 777 -19.54 8.70 32.30
N ASP A 778 -19.71 7.38 32.38
CA ASP A 778 -20.12 6.66 33.63
C ASP A 778 -19.01 6.76 34.70
N ASN A 779 -17.73 6.72 34.31
CA ASN A 779 -16.61 6.92 35.24
C ASN A 779 -16.44 8.38 35.71
N MET A 780 -16.93 9.37 34.96
CA MET A 780 -16.96 10.76 35.42
C MET A 780 -18.11 11.04 36.41
N MET A 781 -19.19 10.24 36.37
CA MET A 781 -20.31 10.38 37.31
C MET A 781 -20.15 9.59 38.61
N ASN A 782 -19.19 8.65 38.68
CA ASN A 782 -18.81 7.90 39.86
C ASN A 782 -17.30 8.04 40.11
N PRO A 783 -16.82 9.18 40.69
CA PRO A 783 -15.42 9.37 41.03
C PRO A 783 -14.95 8.51 42.20
#